data_29602f89b11abf08cf1c29a0ef05d9eb
#
_entry.id   29602f89b11abf08cf1c29a0ef05d9eb
#
_cell.length_a   1.000
_cell.length_b   1.000
_cell.length_c   1.000
_cell.angle_alpha   90.00
_cell.angle_beta   90.00
_cell.angle_gamma   90.00
#
_symmetry.space_group_name_H-M   'P 1'
#
loop_
_entity.id
_entity.type
_entity.pdbx_description
1 polymer ?
#
loop_
_entity_poly.entity_id
_entity_poly.type
_entity_poly.pdbx_seq_one_letter_code
_entity_poly.pdbx_strand_id
1 'polypeptide(L)'
;MNLISAIALAAVLIVSGALFAHRALLLYRLVRMGKPAARFGDVAARARAEAVVVVGQSKLLQRLLPGLVHASIFWGFLVLFPTIVIAMIGAVDPHATLPWLGAQGWYALLVDLFALLVLAGVLAAFVIRKVQRPARFKGSHLGQADLILALIAGIICTLYLWHAAQISLGLNDYPATWAPVSGLLAHLLRGPLVPHLERAAVWAHVLIILGFLVYLPYSKHLHIMVAAFNVYFGRTRARGRLEPIEFEKAEEDVRFGSARVTDMTWKQMLDTMSCTECGRCQDVCPAYGTGKALSPKLLIMALRDQLMAEGPKSLATSGYTPPPIVPNAVTDDIVWDCVTCGACVQECPVGIEHIDHVIDLRRNLVMVESRFPAEAAPMLRDVDRASNPWGKPQADRTNWADGLGVRVLQPGDEAPDVLFWVGCAPAFDERARKGAVSMAKLMLAAGVDFAILGPREACTGDPARRMGDEYTYQRLAGQNVGTLNSSGVKRIVTTCPHCFNTLANEYPDFGGRYEVVHHTQFLAELVRDGRLSTLAGDQAVTYHDSCYLARHNDVLAQPRELVAAVGRPVEMPRHGKRTFCCGAGGARMWMEESRGRPINQERVREAAATGAETLAVACPFCTVMLDDGVRETGTKMQVVDLATLLSEAVERKRAKDIEGGQT
;
A
#
# COMPACT_ATOMS: atom_id res chain seq x y z
N MET A 1 0.24 35.72 -40.65
CA MET A 1 0.94 34.43 -40.43
C MET A 1 2.40 34.54 -40.88
N ASN A 2 3.35 34.28 -40.02
CA ASN A 2 4.79 34.33 -40.34
C ASN A 2 5.28 32.94 -40.79
N LEU A 3 5.57 32.77 -42.08
CA LEU A 3 5.98 31.47 -42.67
C LEU A 3 7.24 30.89 -41.98
N ILE A 4 8.20 31.76 -41.66
CA ILE A 4 9.43 31.34 -40.97
C ILE A 4 9.09 30.76 -39.59
N SER A 5 8.24 31.44 -38.81
CA SER A 5 7.80 30.94 -37.51
C SER A 5 7.01 29.63 -37.60
N ALA A 6 6.17 29.46 -38.63
CA ALA A 6 5.44 28.23 -38.87
C ALA A 6 6.39 27.04 -39.19
N ILE A 7 7.37 27.27 -40.05
CA ILE A 7 8.39 26.24 -40.38
C ILE A 7 9.22 25.91 -39.14
N ALA A 8 9.66 26.92 -38.38
CA ALA A 8 10.43 26.70 -37.16
C ALA A 8 9.62 25.91 -36.10
N LEU A 9 8.36 26.27 -35.89
CA LEU A 9 7.48 25.53 -34.97
C LEU A 9 7.28 24.08 -35.43
N ALA A 10 6.99 23.85 -36.71
CA ALA A 10 6.85 22.49 -37.26
C ALA A 10 8.12 21.65 -37.04
N ALA A 11 9.30 22.22 -37.29
CA ALA A 11 10.57 21.54 -37.09
C ALA A 11 10.78 21.15 -35.61
N VAL A 12 10.54 22.07 -34.68
CA VAL A 12 10.68 21.79 -33.23
C VAL A 12 9.65 20.76 -32.76
N LEU A 13 8.40 20.82 -33.24
CA LEU A 13 7.35 19.83 -32.93
C LEU A 13 7.71 18.42 -33.43
N ILE A 14 8.20 18.31 -34.66
CA ILE A 14 8.63 17.03 -35.24
C ILE A 14 9.79 16.42 -34.42
N VAL A 15 10.81 17.22 -34.14
CA VAL A 15 11.98 16.75 -33.38
C VAL A 15 11.59 16.34 -31.96
N SER A 16 10.89 17.20 -31.23
CA SER A 16 10.47 16.91 -29.85
C SER A 16 9.49 15.73 -29.77
N GLY A 17 8.56 15.66 -30.73
CA GLY A 17 7.62 14.55 -30.86
C GLY A 17 8.30 13.22 -31.16
N ALA A 18 9.29 13.22 -32.07
CA ALA A 18 10.05 12.02 -32.40
C ALA A 18 10.89 11.51 -31.21
N LEU A 19 11.57 12.42 -30.50
CA LEU A 19 12.36 12.09 -29.30
C LEU A 19 11.46 11.54 -28.17
N PHE A 20 10.33 12.18 -27.93
CA PHE A 20 9.34 11.71 -26.97
C PHE A 20 8.80 10.33 -27.34
N ALA A 21 8.33 10.18 -28.59
CA ALA A 21 7.74 8.92 -29.07
C ALA A 21 8.74 7.76 -29.02
N HIS A 22 10.01 8.00 -29.41
CA HIS A 22 11.06 6.99 -29.32
C HIS A 22 11.22 6.43 -27.90
N ARG A 23 11.28 7.31 -26.91
CA ARG A 23 11.41 6.88 -25.51
C ARG A 23 10.11 6.25 -24.97
N ALA A 24 8.95 6.83 -25.28
CA ALA A 24 7.64 6.29 -24.86
C ALA A 24 7.40 4.88 -25.42
N LEU A 25 7.77 4.63 -26.68
CA LEU A 25 7.71 3.30 -27.30
C LEU A 25 8.64 2.29 -26.60
N LEU A 26 9.84 2.71 -26.21
CA LEU A 26 10.74 1.86 -25.43
C LEU A 26 10.10 1.47 -24.09
N LEU A 27 9.57 2.43 -23.33
CA LEU A 27 8.91 2.17 -22.06
C LEU A 27 7.70 1.25 -22.21
N TYR A 28 6.89 1.45 -23.24
CA TYR A 28 5.78 0.58 -23.59
C TYR A 28 6.24 -0.85 -23.89
N ARG A 29 7.31 -1.02 -24.68
CA ARG A 29 7.88 -2.34 -24.99
C ARG A 29 8.43 -3.03 -23.74
N LEU A 30 9.05 -2.29 -22.83
CA LEU A 30 9.52 -2.82 -21.54
C LEU A 30 8.34 -3.36 -20.72
N VAL A 31 7.25 -2.60 -20.57
CA VAL A 31 6.06 -3.09 -19.86
C VAL A 31 5.48 -4.33 -20.54
N ARG A 32 5.40 -4.34 -21.88
CA ARG A 32 4.88 -5.48 -22.66
C ARG A 32 5.74 -6.75 -22.59
N MET A 33 7.02 -6.62 -22.20
CA MET A 33 7.92 -7.75 -21.99
C MET A 33 7.58 -8.55 -20.73
N GLY A 34 6.86 -7.95 -19.77
CA GLY A 34 6.53 -8.57 -18.50
C GLY A 34 5.55 -9.72 -18.63
N LYS A 35 5.63 -10.67 -17.70
CA LYS A 35 4.70 -11.80 -17.60
C LYS A 35 3.24 -11.33 -17.49
N PRO A 36 2.26 -12.14 -17.91
CA PRO A 36 0.84 -11.82 -17.78
C PRO A 36 0.43 -11.54 -16.33
N ALA A 37 -0.50 -10.61 -16.14
CA ALA A 37 -1.18 -10.34 -14.87
C ALA A 37 -2.66 -10.04 -15.14
N ALA A 38 -3.56 -10.69 -14.41
CA ALA A 38 -5.00 -10.57 -14.59
C ALA A 38 -5.53 -9.26 -13.98
N ARG A 39 -5.45 -8.14 -14.73
CA ARG A 39 -5.79 -6.79 -14.26
C ARG A 39 -6.86 -6.08 -15.11
N PHE A 40 -7.63 -6.80 -15.93
CA PHE A 40 -8.59 -6.21 -16.88
C PHE A 40 -10.07 -6.30 -16.45
N GLY A 41 -10.38 -7.06 -15.40
CA GLY A 41 -11.75 -7.15 -14.85
C GLY A 41 -12.15 -5.95 -13.98
N ASP A 42 -13.45 -5.90 -13.61
CA ASP A 42 -14.02 -4.94 -12.65
C ASP A 42 -13.81 -3.45 -13.04
N VAL A 43 -14.25 -3.11 -14.26
CA VAL A 43 -14.08 -1.78 -14.84
C VAL A 43 -14.67 -0.67 -13.94
N ALA A 44 -15.82 -0.93 -13.29
CA ALA A 44 -16.49 0.07 -12.45
C ALA A 44 -15.66 0.42 -11.20
N ALA A 45 -15.13 -0.59 -10.50
CA ALA A 45 -14.26 -0.34 -9.35
C ALA A 45 -12.96 0.37 -9.75
N ARG A 46 -12.40 0.04 -10.92
CA ARG A 46 -11.20 0.70 -11.47
C ARG A 46 -11.46 2.15 -11.83
N ALA A 47 -12.57 2.44 -12.52
CA ALA A 47 -12.96 3.81 -12.84
C ALA A 47 -13.23 4.63 -11.57
N ARG A 48 -13.86 4.03 -10.55
CA ARG A 48 -14.03 4.67 -9.24
C ARG A 48 -12.69 4.95 -8.55
N ALA A 49 -11.75 4.01 -8.59
CA ALA A 49 -10.42 4.21 -8.04
C ALA A 49 -9.70 5.39 -8.74
N GLU A 50 -9.81 5.48 -10.06
CA GLU A 50 -9.26 6.57 -10.87
C GLU A 50 -9.87 7.92 -10.47
N ALA A 51 -11.19 8.00 -10.42
CA ALA A 51 -11.90 9.22 -10.03
C ALA A 51 -11.53 9.68 -8.61
N VAL A 52 -11.44 8.77 -7.65
CA VAL A 52 -11.19 9.10 -6.24
C VAL A 52 -9.70 9.36 -5.97
N VAL A 53 -8.82 8.53 -6.50
CA VAL A 53 -7.38 8.58 -6.16
C VAL A 53 -6.63 9.55 -7.06
N VAL A 54 -6.85 9.53 -8.38
CA VAL A 54 -6.11 10.37 -9.33
C VAL A 54 -6.77 11.74 -9.46
N VAL A 55 -8.03 11.80 -9.88
CA VAL A 55 -8.73 13.08 -10.07
C VAL A 55 -8.99 13.76 -8.72
N GLY A 56 -9.57 13.04 -7.75
CA GLY A 56 -9.87 13.56 -6.42
C GLY A 56 -8.68 13.69 -5.48
N GLN A 57 -7.48 13.22 -5.87
CA GLN A 57 -6.23 13.34 -5.10
C GLN A 57 -6.31 12.79 -3.65
N SER A 58 -7.28 11.88 -3.38
CA SER A 58 -7.67 11.47 -2.01
C SER A 58 -6.51 10.92 -1.18
N LYS A 59 -5.63 10.11 -1.77
CA LYS A 59 -4.43 9.60 -1.07
C LYS A 59 -3.38 10.67 -0.81
N LEU A 60 -3.25 11.64 -1.69
CA LEU A 60 -2.31 12.75 -1.52
C LEU A 60 -2.76 13.70 -0.41
N LEU A 61 -4.05 14.01 -0.34
CA LEU A 61 -4.66 14.88 0.67
C LEU A 61 -4.67 14.29 2.09
N GLN A 62 -4.39 12.98 2.26
CA GLN A 62 -4.16 12.40 3.59
C GLN A 62 -2.98 13.05 4.35
N ARG A 63 -2.05 13.70 3.66
CA ARG A 63 -1.01 14.58 4.21
C ARG A 63 -1.28 15.99 3.67
N LEU A 64 -2.02 16.78 4.44
CA LEU A 64 -2.70 17.99 3.96
C LEU A 64 -1.79 18.96 3.20
N LEU A 65 -0.70 19.44 3.83
CA LEU A 65 0.18 20.43 3.19
C LEU A 65 0.83 19.93 1.89
N PRO A 66 1.56 18.80 1.87
CA PRO A 66 2.11 18.28 0.60
C PRO A 66 1.02 17.88 -0.41
N GLY A 67 -0.16 17.48 0.07
CA GLY A 67 -1.31 17.15 -0.76
C GLY A 67 -1.89 18.36 -1.47
N LEU A 68 -2.10 19.46 -0.75
CA LEU A 68 -2.58 20.73 -1.33
C LEU A 68 -1.58 21.30 -2.34
N VAL A 69 -0.28 21.28 -2.01
CA VAL A 69 0.78 21.70 -2.95
C VAL A 69 0.74 20.88 -4.23
N HIS A 70 0.58 19.57 -4.15
CA HIS A 70 0.48 18.73 -5.34
C HIS A 70 -0.85 18.97 -6.09
N ALA A 71 -1.95 19.08 -5.38
CA ALA A 71 -3.26 19.30 -5.98
C ALA A 71 -3.32 20.65 -6.76
N SER A 72 -2.69 21.70 -6.22
CA SER A 72 -2.61 23.00 -6.91
C SER A 72 -1.84 22.90 -8.23
N ILE A 73 -0.73 22.15 -8.25
CA ILE A 73 0.05 21.93 -9.48
C ILE A 73 -0.71 21.02 -10.46
N PHE A 74 -1.35 19.96 -9.97
CA PHE A 74 -2.12 19.01 -10.80
C PHE A 74 -3.33 19.67 -11.47
N TRP A 75 -4.20 20.31 -10.70
CA TRP A 75 -5.37 20.99 -11.24
C TRP A 75 -4.98 22.21 -12.08
N GLY A 76 -3.92 22.92 -11.67
CA GLY A 76 -3.34 23.99 -12.47
C GLY A 76 -2.87 23.48 -13.83
N PHE A 77 -2.18 22.35 -13.90
CA PHE A 77 -1.79 21.74 -15.17
C PHE A 77 -3.00 21.46 -16.07
N LEU A 78 -4.11 20.93 -15.54
CA LEU A 78 -5.30 20.64 -16.34
C LEU A 78 -5.96 21.90 -16.87
N VAL A 79 -6.07 22.97 -16.06
CA VAL A 79 -6.64 24.26 -16.47
C VAL A 79 -5.74 24.95 -17.49
N LEU A 80 -4.43 24.89 -17.30
CA LEU A 80 -3.45 25.54 -18.17
C LEU A 80 -3.14 24.73 -19.44
N PHE A 81 -3.58 23.48 -19.55
CA PHE A 81 -3.25 22.61 -20.69
C PHE A 81 -3.63 23.24 -22.05
N PRO A 82 -4.82 23.85 -22.24
CA PRO A 82 -5.15 24.50 -23.51
C PRO A 82 -4.22 25.68 -23.87
N THR A 83 -3.58 26.35 -22.88
CA THR A 83 -2.64 27.44 -23.16
C THR A 83 -1.42 26.98 -23.95
N ILE A 84 -1.07 25.69 -23.88
CA ILE A 84 0.00 25.09 -24.68
C ILE A 84 -0.30 25.24 -26.18
N VAL A 85 -1.55 24.94 -26.57
CA VAL A 85 -2.00 25.06 -27.96
C VAL A 85 -2.11 26.54 -28.35
N ILE A 86 -2.65 27.39 -27.45
CA ILE A 86 -2.74 28.85 -27.67
C ILE A 86 -1.34 29.42 -27.89
N ALA A 87 -0.34 29.04 -27.10
CA ALA A 87 1.03 29.49 -27.26
C ALA A 87 1.66 29.06 -28.60
N MET A 88 1.38 27.84 -29.06
CA MET A 88 1.85 27.36 -30.36
C MET A 88 1.21 28.16 -31.52
N ILE A 89 -0.08 28.45 -31.44
CA ILE A 89 -0.79 29.34 -32.40
C ILE A 89 -0.18 30.72 -32.34
N GLY A 90 -0.05 31.33 -31.16
CA GLY A 90 0.50 32.65 -30.93
C GLY A 90 1.96 32.82 -31.38
N ALA A 91 2.77 31.73 -31.33
CA ALA A 91 4.14 31.75 -31.85
C ALA A 91 4.20 31.94 -33.38
N VAL A 92 3.16 31.55 -34.11
CA VAL A 92 3.04 31.73 -35.57
C VAL A 92 2.34 33.04 -35.90
N ASP A 93 1.26 33.34 -35.21
CA ASP A 93 0.44 34.52 -35.44
C ASP A 93 -0.02 35.12 -34.09
N PRO A 94 0.48 36.30 -33.69
CA PRO A 94 0.14 36.92 -32.40
C PRO A 94 -1.33 37.31 -32.24
N HIS A 95 -2.06 37.44 -33.37
CA HIS A 95 -3.49 37.80 -33.39
C HIS A 95 -4.41 36.58 -33.43
N ALA A 96 -3.84 35.36 -33.54
CA ALA A 96 -4.62 34.13 -33.60
C ALA A 96 -4.63 33.41 -32.25
N THR A 97 -5.79 32.89 -31.90
CA THR A 97 -5.97 32.11 -30.64
C THR A 97 -6.82 30.87 -30.86
N LEU A 98 -7.00 30.06 -29.83
CA LEU A 98 -7.83 28.85 -29.91
C LEU A 98 -9.31 29.23 -30.01
N PRO A 99 -10.05 28.82 -31.06
CA PRO A 99 -11.47 29.12 -31.22
C PRO A 99 -12.29 28.76 -29.97
N TRP A 100 -13.29 29.59 -29.63
CA TRP A 100 -14.25 29.46 -28.52
C TRP A 100 -13.65 29.53 -27.11
N LEU A 101 -12.35 29.39 -26.92
CA LEU A 101 -11.73 29.37 -25.59
C LEU A 101 -10.75 30.54 -25.39
N GLY A 102 -9.82 30.75 -26.32
CA GLY A 102 -8.71 31.69 -26.13
C GLY A 102 -9.12 33.18 -26.03
N ALA A 103 -10.24 33.56 -26.64
CA ALA A 103 -10.80 34.91 -26.55
C ALA A 103 -11.74 35.13 -25.35
N GLN A 104 -11.99 34.11 -24.52
CA GLN A 104 -12.96 34.17 -23.42
C GLN A 104 -12.34 34.76 -22.14
N GLY A 105 -12.92 35.87 -21.65
CA GLY A 105 -12.45 36.50 -20.40
C GLY A 105 -12.48 35.58 -19.18
N TRP A 106 -13.54 34.78 -19.01
CA TRP A 106 -13.62 33.83 -17.89
C TRP A 106 -12.48 32.82 -17.92
N TYR A 107 -12.05 32.34 -19.11
CA TYR A 107 -10.94 31.43 -19.23
C TYR A 107 -9.61 32.12 -18.93
N ALA A 108 -9.43 33.35 -19.42
CA ALA A 108 -8.27 34.18 -19.11
C ALA A 108 -8.11 34.38 -17.58
N LEU A 109 -9.21 34.59 -16.85
CA LEU A 109 -9.21 34.69 -15.39
C LEU A 109 -8.78 33.38 -14.73
N LEU A 110 -9.32 32.26 -15.20
CA LEU A 110 -8.90 30.94 -14.69
C LEU A 110 -7.41 30.70 -14.93
N VAL A 111 -6.90 30.97 -16.13
CA VAL A 111 -5.49 30.83 -16.48
C VAL A 111 -4.62 31.69 -15.56
N ASP A 112 -4.97 32.95 -15.38
CA ASP A 112 -4.20 33.91 -14.60
C ASP A 112 -4.14 33.51 -13.11
N LEU A 113 -5.26 33.10 -12.50
CA LEU A 113 -5.33 32.67 -11.11
C LEU A 113 -4.68 31.31 -10.88
N PHE A 114 -4.91 30.35 -11.77
CA PHE A 114 -4.30 29.03 -11.62
C PHE A 114 -2.79 29.05 -11.89
N ALA A 115 -2.29 29.92 -12.77
CA ALA A 115 -0.86 30.14 -12.95
C ALA A 115 -0.22 30.66 -11.64
N LEU A 116 -0.87 31.59 -10.93
CA LEU A 116 -0.42 32.06 -9.62
C LEU A 116 -0.42 30.94 -8.59
N LEU A 117 -1.50 30.14 -8.57
CA LEU A 117 -1.63 28.99 -7.67
C LEU A 117 -0.53 27.95 -7.91
N VAL A 118 -0.21 27.64 -9.18
CA VAL A 118 0.88 26.73 -9.55
C VAL A 118 2.22 27.28 -9.09
N LEU A 119 2.48 28.57 -9.32
CA LEU A 119 3.75 29.22 -8.91
C LEU A 119 3.91 29.17 -7.38
N ALA A 120 2.85 29.45 -6.63
CA ALA A 120 2.83 29.31 -5.16
C ALA A 120 3.08 27.85 -4.73
N GLY A 121 2.47 26.88 -5.42
CA GLY A 121 2.70 25.45 -5.21
C GLY A 121 4.15 25.04 -5.47
N VAL A 122 4.76 25.52 -6.55
CA VAL A 122 6.17 25.25 -6.89
C VAL A 122 7.10 25.85 -5.82
N LEU A 123 6.84 27.08 -5.39
CA LEU A 123 7.61 27.72 -4.32
C LEU A 123 7.49 26.97 -3.00
N ALA A 124 6.28 26.55 -2.62
CA ALA A 124 6.05 25.74 -1.43
C ALA A 124 6.77 24.38 -1.52
N ALA A 125 6.73 23.72 -2.69
CA ALA A 125 7.47 22.48 -2.93
C ALA A 125 8.98 22.67 -2.81
N PHE A 126 9.50 23.79 -3.29
CA PHE A 126 10.91 24.16 -3.14
C PHE A 126 11.28 24.35 -1.65
N VAL A 127 10.48 25.08 -0.87
CA VAL A 127 10.68 25.28 0.56
C VAL A 127 10.66 23.94 1.31
N ILE A 128 9.68 23.05 1.03
CA ILE A 128 9.63 21.73 1.64
C ILE A 128 10.91 20.94 1.36
N ARG A 129 11.46 21.02 0.14
CA ARG A 129 12.64 20.24 -0.26
C ARG A 129 13.96 20.82 0.25
N LYS A 130 14.13 22.14 0.20
CA LYS A 130 15.41 22.80 0.49
C LYS A 130 15.53 23.28 1.95
N VAL A 131 14.41 23.68 2.56
CA VAL A 131 14.38 24.21 3.92
C VAL A 131 13.98 23.13 4.92
N GLN A 132 12.81 22.50 4.74
CA GLN A 132 12.31 21.48 5.69
C GLN A 132 13.06 20.15 5.60
N ARG A 133 13.52 19.75 4.41
CA ARG A 133 14.33 18.53 4.13
C ARG A 133 13.81 17.28 4.85
N PRO A 134 12.56 16.84 4.63
CA PRO A 134 11.99 15.69 5.33
C PRO A 134 12.86 14.44 5.18
N ALA A 135 13.05 13.68 6.27
CA ALA A 135 13.88 12.46 6.28
C ALA A 135 13.45 11.41 5.23
N ARG A 136 12.15 11.39 4.86
CA ARG A 136 11.61 10.50 3.82
C ARG A 136 12.23 10.70 2.43
N PHE A 137 12.90 11.83 2.17
CA PHE A 137 13.60 12.07 0.91
C PHE A 137 15.01 11.47 0.86
N LYS A 138 15.53 10.92 1.95
CA LYS A 138 16.83 10.25 1.96
C LYS A 138 16.89 9.16 0.88
N GLY A 139 17.88 9.25 -0.01
CA GLY A 139 18.06 8.33 -1.16
C GLY A 139 17.20 8.65 -2.39
N SER A 140 16.47 9.78 -2.45
CA SER A 140 15.76 10.25 -3.65
C SER A 140 16.68 11.09 -4.54
N HIS A 141 16.42 11.08 -5.86
CA HIS A 141 17.14 11.92 -6.84
C HIS A 141 16.67 13.38 -6.77
N LEU A 142 17.19 14.15 -5.81
CA LEU A 142 16.70 15.51 -5.55
C LEU A 142 17.04 16.49 -6.70
N GLY A 143 18.18 16.33 -7.38
CA GLY A 143 18.55 17.20 -8.49
C GLY A 143 17.56 17.16 -9.66
N GLN A 144 17.03 15.99 -10.01
CA GLN A 144 15.97 15.88 -11.01
C GLN A 144 14.71 16.65 -10.61
N ALA A 145 14.35 16.60 -9.32
CA ALA A 145 13.18 17.34 -8.84
C ALA A 145 13.39 18.85 -8.87
N ASP A 146 14.59 19.32 -8.60
CA ASP A 146 14.90 20.76 -8.67
C ASP A 146 14.80 21.27 -10.10
N LEU A 147 15.31 20.51 -11.08
CA LEU A 147 15.15 20.84 -12.49
C LEU A 147 13.68 20.87 -12.92
N ILE A 148 12.89 19.91 -12.47
CA ILE A 148 11.46 19.86 -12.76
C ILE A 148 10.73 21.09 -12.20
N LEU A 149 11.00 21.47 -10.95
CA LEU A 149 10.41 22.66 -10.34
C LEU A 149 10.84 23.93 -11.09
N ALA A 150 12.11 24.02 -11.52
CA ALA A 150 12.61 25.13 -12.32
C ALA A 150 11.93 25.21 -13.70
N LEU A 151 11.72 24.08 -14.38
CA LEU A 151 11.00 24.04 -15.65
C LEU A 151 9.54 24.47 -15.49
N ILE A 152 8.83 24.00 -14.48
CA ILE A 152 7.44 24.42 -14.22
C ILE A 152 7.39 25.93 -13.89
N ALA A 153 8.30 26.42 -13.04
CA ALA A 153 8.39 27.86 -12.77
C ALA A 153 8.68 28.66 -14.04
N GLY A 154 9.60 28.18 -14.89
CA GLY A 154 9.92 28.80 -16.18
C GLY A 154 8.72 28.87 -17.13
N ILE A 155 7.91 27.80 -17.21
CA ILE A 155 6.67 27.78 -17.98
C ILE A 155 5.70 28.85 -17.46
N ILE A 156 5.49 28.95 -16.15
CA ILE A 156 4.56 29.94 -15.58
C ILE A 156 5.08 31.37 -15.73
N CYS A 157 6.38 31.59 -15.48
CA CYS A 157 6.96 32.93 -15.64
C CYS A 157 6.90 33.41 -17.09
N THR A 158 7.19 32.54 -18.07
CA THR A 158 7.09 32.89 -19.50
C THR A 158 5.64 33.08 -19.95
N LEU A 159 4.68 32.35 -19.38
CA LEU A 159 3.25 32.54 -19.61
C LEU A 159 2.81 33.94 -19.17
N TYR A 160 3.14 34.32 -17.94
CA TYR A 160 2.83 35.67 -17.44
C TYR A 160 3.49 36.76 -18.24
N LEU A 161 4.78 36.59 -18.58
CA LEU A 161 5.51 37.60 -19.38
C LEU A 161 4.90 37.76 -20.77
N TRP A 162 4.50 36.69 -21.41
CA TRP A 162 3.84 36.67 -22.71
C TRP A 162 2.48 37.37 -22.64
N HIS A 163 1.59 36.95 -21.70
CA HIS A 163 0.27 37.55 -21.54
C HIS A 163 0.35 39.04 -21.17
N ALA A 164 1.26 39.42 -20.27
CA ALA A 164 1.47 40.82 -19.90
C ALA A 164 1.93 41.66 -21.09
N ALA A 165 2.82 41.13 -21.95
CA ALA A 165 3.25 41.80 -23.16
C ALA A 165 2.10 41.95 -24.18
N GLN A 166 1.28 40.90 -24.36
CA GLN A 166 0.09 40.98 -25.22
C GLN A 166 -0.90 42.04 -24.74
N ILE A 167 -1.19 42.11 -23.44
CA ILE A 167 -2.06 43.15 -22.85
C ILE A 167 -1.48 44.55 -23.09
N SER A 168 -0.17 44.74 -22.88
CA SER A 168 0.50 46.02 -23.12
C SER A 168 0.45 46.47 -24.58
N LEU A 169 0.42 45.51 -25.52
CA LEU A 169 0.34 45.75 -26.96
C LEU A 169 -1.10 45.83 -27.51
N GLY A 170 -2.09 45.52 -26.67
CA GLY A 170 -3.50 45.45 -27.11
C GLY A 170 -3.78 44.31 -28.07
N LEU A 171 -3.04 43.18 -27.95
CA LEU A 171 -3.19 41.99 -28.79
C LEU A 171 -4.17 40.96 -28.22
N ASN A 172 -4.64 41.16 -27.00
CA ASN A 172 -5.56 40.24 -26.31
C ASN A 172 -7.02 40.52 -26.71
N ASP A 173 -7.83 39.48 -26.91
CA ASP A 173 -9.23 39.53 -27.31
C ASP A 173 -10.21 39.79 -26.14
N TYR A 174 -9.71 39.95 -24.91
CA TYR A 174 -10.49 40.15 -23.67
C TYR A 174 -9.99 41.39 -22.90
N PRO A 175 -10.84 42.07 -22.12
CA PRO A 175 -10.42 43.16 -21.25
C PRO A 175 -9.36 42.75 -20.23
N ALA A 176 -8.36 43.56 -19.95
CA ALA A 176 -7.28 43.30 -19.01
C ALA A 176 -7.78 42.99 -17.58
N THR A 177 -8.98 43.39 -17.23
CA THR A 177 -9.64 43.08 -15.94
C THR A 177 -9.88 41.58 -15.73
N TRP A 178 -9.92 40.81 -16.80
CA TRP A 178 -10.03 39.34 -16.73
C TRP A 178 -8.68 38.60 -16.49
N ALA A 179 -7.57 39.32 -16.49
CA ALA A 179 -6.26 38.78 -16.20
C ALA A 179 -5.52 39.71 -15.21
N PRO A 180 -5.94 39.74 -13.92
CA PRO A 180 -5.50 40.77 -12.97
C PRO A 180 -3.99 40.72 -12.70
N VAL A 181 -3.36 39.57 -12.62
CA VAL A 181 -1.91 39.45 -12.40
C VAL A 181 -1.13 39.84 -13.64
N SER A 182 -1.51 39.29 -14.81
CA SER A 182 -0.92 39.68 -16.11
C SER A 182 -1.13 41.14 -16.42
N GLY A 183 -2.33 41.70 -16.11
CA GLY A 183 -2.65 43.11 -16.24
C GLY A 183 -1.77 44.00 -15.36
N LEU A 184 -1.54 43.64 -14.10
CA LEU A 184 -0.62 44.33 -13.21
C LEU A 184 0.81 44.37 -13.79
N LEU A 185 1.29 43.20 -14.28
CA LEU A 185 2.60 43.12 -14.91
C LEU A 185 2.71 43.92 -16.19
N ALA A 186 1.62 44.02 -16.97
CA ALA A 186 1.57 44.82 -18.20
C ALA A 186 1.86 46.32 -17.98
N HIS A 187 1.47 46.86 -16.82
CA HIS A 187 1.80 48.26 -16.47
C HIS A 187 3.31 48.52 -16.34
N LEU A 188 4.10 47.47 -16.08
CA LEU A 188 5.57 47.57 -16.00
C LEU A 188 6.23 47.44 -17.38
N LEU A 189 5.51 46.98 -18.40
CA LEU A 189 6.02 46.73 -19.75
C LEU A 189 5.62 47.91 -20.67
N ARG A 190 6.58 48.82 -20.92
CA ARG A 190 6.37 50.00 -21.78
C ARG A 190 7.57 50.21 -22.70
N GLY A 191 7.32 50.77 -23.88
CA GLY A 191 8.36 51.20 -24.82
C GLY A 191 8.57 50.25 -26.00
N PRO A 192 9.54 50.57 -26.88
CA PRO A 192 9.70 49.93 -28.20
C PRO A 192 10.19 48.49 -28.15
N LEU A 193 10.65 48.00 -27.00
CA LEU A 193 11.13 46.61 -26.82
C LEU A 193 10.01 45.60 -26.54
N VAL A 194 8.78 46.04 -26.18
CA VAL A 194 7.69 45.15 -25.80
C VAL A 194 7.29 44.17 -26.91
N PRO A 195 7.25 44.52 -28.20
CA PRO A 195 6.98 43.55 -29.28
C PRO A 195 8.05 42.45 -29.38
N HIS A 196 9.32 42.78 -29.15
CA HIS A 196 10.40 41.78 -29.12
C HIS A 196 10.30 40.88 -27.90
N LEU A 197 9.92 41.45 -26.76
CA LEU A 197 9.70 40.70 -25.51
C LEU A 197 8.54 39.72 -25.67
N GLU A 198 7.42 40.13 -26.27
CA GLU A 198 6.28 39.24 -26.58
C GLU A 198 6.71 38.04 -27.41
N ARG A 199 7.44 38.28 -28.52
CA ARG A 199 7.98 37.21 -29.36
C ARG A 199 8.95 36.30 -28.62
N ALA A 200 9.87 36.86 -27.86
CA ALA A 200 10.83 36.08 -27.06
C ALA A 200 10.12 35.25 -25.98
N ALA A 201 9.12 35.81 -25.31
CA ALA A 201 8.40 35.14 -24.24
C ALA A 201 7.56 33.98 -24.76
N VAL A 202 6.80 34.11 -25.85
CA VAL A 202 6.00 33.03 -26.43
C VAL A 202 6.89 31.88 -26.94
N TRP A 203 8.01 32.22 -27.63
CA TRP A 203 8.95 31.18 -28.08
C TRP A 203 9.67 30.50 -26.93
N ALA A 204 10.10 31.25 -25.90
CA ALA A 204 10.67 30.66 -24.68
C ALA A 204 9.67 29.73 -24.00
N HIS A 205 8.42 30.12 -23.89
CA HIS A 205 7.33 29.31 -23.32
C HIS A 205 7.15 27.99 -24.09
N VAL A 206 7.03 28.05 -25.41
CA VAL A 206 6.88 26.85 -26.26
C VAL A 206 8.10 25.93 -26.16
N LEU A 207 9.31 26.50 -26.21
CA LEU A 207 10.56 25.71 -26.17
C LEU A 207 10.76 25.04 -24.80
N ILE A 208 10.43 25.72 -23.69
CA ILE A 208 10.51 25.11 -22.35
C ILE A 208 9.50 23.98 -22.24
N ILE A 209 8.27 24.15 -22.74
CA ILE A 209 7.24 23.08 -22.72
C ILE A 209 7.70 21.88 -23.54
N LEU A 210 8.17 22.07 -24.75
CA LEU A 210 8.62 20.97 -25.62
C LEU A 210 9.90 20.31 -25.09
N GLY A 211 10.82 21.07 -24.52
CA GLY A 211 11.98 20.55 -23.80
C GLY A 211 11.58 19.71 -22.58
N PHE A 212 10.59 20.19 -21.83
CA PHE A 212 10.03 19.44 -20.69
C PHE A 212 9.32 18.16 -21.14
N LEU A 213 8.56 18.20 -22.25
CA LEU A 213 7.94 17.01 -22.84
C LEU A 213 8.98 15.94 -23.18
N VAL A 214 10.09 16.32 -23.81
CA VAL A 214 11.19 15.38 -24.13
C VAL A 214 11.85 14.84 -22.86
N TYR A 215 12.04 15.68 -21.85
CA TYR A 215 12.66 15.28 -20.56
C TYR A 215 11.77 14.38 -19.70
N LEU A 216 10.44 14.51 -19.80
CA LEU A 216 9.46 13.84 -18.97
C LEU A 216 9.66 12.31 -18.86
N PRO A 217 9.79 11.54 -19.96
CA PRO A 217 9.95 10.09 -19.91
C PRO A 217 11.33 9.61 -19.44
N TYR A 218 12.29 10.50 -19.23
CA TYR A 218 13.62 10.22 -18.67
C TYR A 218 13.74 10.56 -17.18
N SER A 219 12.75 11.19 -16.61
CA SER A 219 12.78 11.74 -15.26
C SER A 219 11.76 11.04 -14.34
N LYS A 220 11.84 11.31 -13.05
CA LYS A 220 10.81 10.85 -12.11
C LYS A 220 9.42 11.48 -12.35
N HIS A 221 9.30 12.44 -13.27
CA HIS A 221 8.03 12.95 -13.76
C HIS A 221 7.33 12.01 -14.76
N LEU A 222 7.97 10.91 -15.11
CA LEU A 222 7.34 9.81 -15.84
C LEU A 222 5.98 9.40 -15.23
N HIS A 223 5.81 9.58 -13.92
CA HIS A 223 4.54 9.28 -13.24
C HIS A 223 3.33 10.00 -13.84
N ILE A 224 3.49 11.18 -14.43
CA ILE A 224 2.39 11.90 -15.12
C ILE A 224 1.79 11.02 -16.24
N MET A 225 2.64 10.26 -16.93
CA MET A 225 2.20 9.37 -18.01
C MET A 225 1.64 8.05 -17.50
N VAL A 226 2.18 7.51 -16.40
CA VAL A 226 1.93 6.11 -16.03
C VAL A 226 1.15 5.93 -14.72
N ALA A 227 1.07 6.95 -13.84
CA ALA A 227 0.42 6.79 -12.54
C ALA A 227 -1.08 6.50 -12.64
N ALA A 228 -1.78 7.16 -13.58
CA ALA A 228 -3.18 6.89 -13.85
C ALA A 228 -3.37 5.42 -14.26
N PHE A 229 -2.61 4.94 -15.24
CA PHE A 229 -2.66 3.53 -15.62
C PHE A 229 -2.32 2.60 -14.45
N ASN A 230 -1.34 2.97 -13.61
CA ASN A 230 -0.97 2.14 -12.46
C ASN A 230 -2.09 2.04 -11.43
N VAL A 231 -2.80 3.13 -11.15
CA VAL A 231 -3.98 3.16 -10.26
C VAL A 231 -5.14 2.39 -10.89
N TYR A 232 -5.42 2.60 -12.19
CA TYR A 232 -6.47 1.90 -12.90
C TYR A 232 -6.27 0.38 -12.88
N PHE A 233 -5.06 -0.10 -13.16
CA PHE A 233 -4.72 -1.52 -13.12
C PHE A 233 -4.33 -2.04 -11.73
N GLY A 234 -4.54 -1.25 -10.68
CA GLY A 234 -4.37 -1.66 -9.30
C GLY A 234 -5.27 -2.82 -8.91
N ARG A 235 -4.99 -3.46 -7.79
CA ARG A 235 -5.77 -4.57 -7.24
C ARG A 235 -7.16 -4.10 -6.80
N THR A 236 -8.20 -4.79 -7.26
CA THR A 236 -9.60 -4.60 -6.84
C THR A 236 -10.04 -5.57 -5.73
N ARG A 237 -9.25 -6.62 -5.49
CA ARG A 237 -9.46 -7.61 -4.42
C ARG A 237 -8.76 -7.19 -3.13
N ALA A 238 -8.98 -7.96 -2.05
CA ALA A 238 -8.37 -7.72 -0.74
C ALA A 238 -6.85 -7.54 -0.83
N ARG A 239 -6.31 -6.55 -0.10
CA ARG A 239 -4.89 -6.18 -0.15
C ARG A 239 -3.95 -7.27 0.36
N GLY A 240 -4.42 -8.10 1.30
CA GLY A 240 -3.67 -9.21 1.87
C GLY A 240 -3.58 -10.46 0.99
N ARG A 241 -4.37 -10.53 -0.10
CA ARG A 241 -4.36 -11.66 -1.03
C ARG A 241 -3.16 -11.60 -1.96
N LEU A 242 -2.45 -12.70 -2.08
CA LEU A 242 -1.42 -12.90 -3.11
C LEU A 242 -2.00 -13.68 -4.29
N GLU A 243 -1.47 -13.43 -5.49
CA GLU A 243 -1.84 -14.23 -6.66
C GLU A 243 -1.19 -15.62 -6.55
N PRO A 244 -1.94 -16.73 -6.78
CA PRO A 244 -1.39 -18.07 -6.77
C PRO A 244 -0.48 -18.31 -7.98
N ILE A 245 0.48 -19.23 -7.84
CA ILE A 245 1.24 -19.79 -8.96
C ILE A 245 0.43 -20.95 -9.56
N GLU A 246 0.21 -20.96 -10.87
CA GLU A 246 -0.46 -22.04 -11.58
C GLU A 246 0.57 -23.13 -11.96
N PHE A 247 0.86 -24.07 -11.03
CA PHE A 247 1.85 -25.11 -11.27
C PHE A 247 1.50 -26.05 -12.43
N GLU A 248 0.22 -26.33 -12.65
CA GLU A 248 -0.25 -27.23 -13.73
C GLU A 248 -0.03 -26.67 -15.12
N LYS A 249 0.08 -25.36 -15.26
CA LYS A 249 0.34 -24.66 -16.53
C LYS A 249 1.83 -24.34 -16.71
N ALA A 250 2.65 -24.73 -15.75
CA ALA A 250 4.06 -24.46 -15.80
C ALA A 250 4.73 -25.36 -16.88
N GLU A 251 5.28 -24.73 -17.92
CA GLU A 251 6.20 -25.40 -18.85
C GLU A 251 7.50 -25.79 -18.15
N GLU A 252 8.28 -26.74 -18.66
CA GLU A 252 9.50 -27.25 -18.00
C GLU A 252 10.52 -26.19 -17.59
N ASP A 253 10.51 -25.00 -18.24
CA ASP A 253 11.40 -23.88 -17.97
C ASP A 253 10.78 -22.73 -17.12
N VAL A 254 9.61 -22.94 -16.48
CA VAL A 254 8.95 -21.87 -15.71
C VAL A 254 9.74 -21.54 -14.45
N ARG A 255 10.21 -20.31 -14.37
CA ARG A 255 10.81 -19.74 -13.17
C ARG A 255 9.72 -19.27 -12.22
N PHE A 256 9.72 -19.78 -11.01
CA PHE A 256 8.81 -19.36 -9.96
C PHE A 256 9.28 -18.06 -9.32
N GLY A 257 8.41 -17.04 -9.34
CA GLY A 257 8.75 -15.70 -8.87
C GLY A 257 9.62 -14.90 -9.84
N SER A 258 10.40 -13.96 -9.31
CA SER A 258 11.22 -13.02 -10.09
C SER A 258 12.70 -13.14 -9.74
N ALA A 259 13.44 -13.92 -10.54
CA ALA A 259 14.91 -13.98 -10.47
C ALA A 259 15.53 -12.75 -11.14
N ARG A 260 14.99 -12.32 -12.27
CA ARG A 260 15.46 -11.26 -13.14
C ARG A 260 14.34 -10.26 -13.44
N VAL A 261 14.71 -9.08 -13.92
CA VAL A 261 13.71 -8.05 -14.31
C VAL A 261 12.75 -8.52 -15.40
N THR A 262 13.17 -9.45 -16.25
CA THR A 262 12.34 -10.08 -17.29
C THR A 262 11.31 -11.08 -16.74
N ASP A 263 11.48 -11.53 -15.51
CA ASP A 263 10.53 -12.43 -14.85
C ASP A 263 9.38 -11.68 -14.16
N MET A 264 9.50 -10.35 -14.04
CA MET A 264 8.46 -9.51 -13.45
C MET A 264 7.20 -9.49 -14.34
N THR A 265 6.04 -9.35 -13.71
CA THR A 265 4.80 -9.11 -14.46
C THR A 265 4.77 -7.72 -15.08
N TRP A 266 3.98 -7.52 -16.13
CA TRP A 266 3.80 -6.19 -16.73
C TRP A 266 3.32 -5.16 -15.71
N LYS A 267 2.51 -5.58 -14.72
CA LYS A 267 2.03 -4.70 -13.64
C LYS A 267 3.17 -4.30 -12.69
N GLN A 268 4.04 -5.23 -12.34
CA GLN A 268 5.22 -4.93 -11.54
C GLN A 268 6.18 -3.99 -12.27
N MET A 269 6.38 -4.16 -13.57
CA MET A 269 7.18 -3.22 -14.37
C MET A 269 6.54 -1.82 -14.38
N LEU A 270 5.21 -1.73 -14.55
CA LEU A 270 4.47 -0.47 -14.47
C LEU A 270 4.59 0.18 -13.07
N ASP A 271 4.54 -0.62 -11.98
CA ASP A 271 4.76 -0.16 -10.62
C ASP A 271 6.11 0.55 -10.46
N THR A 272 7.18 -0.04 -10.99
CA THR A 272 8.53 0.54 -10.89
C THR A 272 8.62 1.89 -11.60
N MET A 273 7.99 2.01 -12.77
CA MET A 273 7.97 3.24 -13.57
C MET A 273 7.09 4.33 -12.95
N SER A 274 6.10 3.95 -12.13
CA SER A 274 5.17 4.88 -11.47
C SER A 274 5.73 5.53 -10.21
N CYS A 275 6.88 5.06 -9.71
CA CYS A 275 7.47 5.56 -8.48
C CYS A 275 7.92 7.03 -8.59
N THR A 276 7.31 7.89 -7.77
CA THR A 276 7.61 9.34 -7.69
C THR A 276 8.74 9.67 -6.71
N GLU A 277 9.31 8.69 -6.04
CA GLU A 277 10.32 8.85 -4.99
C GLU A 277 9.87 9.75 -3.81
N CYS A 278 8.57 9.85 -3.59
CA CYS A 278 8.00 10.74 -2.55
C CYS A 278 8.32 10.30 -1.11
N GLY A 279 8.72 9.05 -0.91
CA GLY A 279 9.19 8.48 0.35
C GLY A 279 8.10 8.20 1.39
N ARG A 280 6.80 8.32 1.08
CA ARG A 280 5.72 8.01 2.04
C ARG A 280 5.77 6.55 2.50
N CYS A 281 6.06 5.61 1.60
CA CYS A 281 6.20 4.20 1.92
C CYS A 281 7.40 3.91 2.84
N GLN A 282 8.51 4.63 2.66
CA GLN A 282 9.69 4.54 3.53
C GLN A 282 9.40 5.07 4.93
N ASP A 283 8.68 6.17 5.04
CA ASP A 283 8.33 6.87 6.28
C ASP A 283 7.49 6.01 7.25
N VAL A 284 6.65 5.12 6.69
CA VAL A 284 5.75 4.25 7.47
C VAL A 284 6.22 2.80 7.58
N CYS A 285 7.34 2.45 6.94
CA CYS A 285 7.86 1.09 6.97
C CYS A 285 8.45 0.77 8.34
N PRO A 286 7.98 -0.27 9.04
CA PRO A 286 8.50 -0.64 10.35
C PRO A 286 9.97 -1.07 10.28
N ALA A 287 10.38 -1.79 9.25
CA ALA A 287 11.77 -2.19 9.06
C ALA A 287 12.68 -0.95 8.90
N TYR A 288 12.34 -0.03 8.00
CA TYR A 288 13.11 1.21 7.83
C TYR A 288 13.13 2.07 9.08
N GLY A 289 11.97 2.25 9.73
CA GLY A 289 11.83 3.07 10.94
C GLY A 289 12.62 2.55 12.15
N THR A 290 12.95 1.27 12.15
CA THR A 290 13.78 0.62 13.19
C THR A 290 15.24 0.42 12.79
N GLY A 291 15.66 0.96 11.63
CA GLY A 291 17.07 0.95 11.21
C GLY A 291 17.51 -0.30 10.44
N LYS A 292 16.58 -1.07 9.89
CA LYS A 292 16.86 -2.22 9.02
C LYS A 292 17.15 -1.79 7.58
N ALA A 293 17.66 -2.72 6.76
CA ALA A 293 18.09 -2.45 5.39
C ALA A 293 16.93 -2.10 4.43
N LEU A 294 15.74 -2.66 4.68
CA LEU A 294 14.60 -2.48 3.80
C LEU A 294 14.05 -1.04 3.82
N SER A 295 14.14 -0.36 2.68
CA SER A 295 13.33 0.79 2.32
C SER A 295 12.43 0.41 1.14
N PRO A 296 11.09 0.41 1.28
CA PRO A 296 10.20 0.07 0.15
C PRO A 296 10.38 1.01 -1.05
N LYS A 297 10.73 2.27 -0.81
CA LYS A 297 11.06 3.23 -1.87
C LYS A 297 12.31 2.82 -2.63
N LEU A 298 13.40 2.55 -1.91
CA LEU A 298 14.69 2.20 -2.52
C LEU A 298 14.62 0.84 -3.22
N LEU A 299 13.83 -0.11 -2.71
CA LEU A 299 13.56 -1.37 -3.39
C LEU A 299 12.94 -1.12 -4.78
N ILE A 300 11.86 -0.36 -4.87
CA ILE A 300 11.20 -0.07 -6.15
C ILE A 300 12.12 0.72 -7.08
N MET A 301 12.91 1.65 -6.56
CA MET A 301 13.90 2.39 -7.34
C MET A 301 14.99 1.47 -7.90
N ALA A 302 15.53 0.55 -7.10
CA ALA A 302 16.54 -0.41 -7.53
C ALA A 302 16.01 -1.34 -8.64
N LEU A 303 14.77 -1.83 -8.50
CA LEU A 303 14.12 -2.63 -9.54
C LEU A 303 13.91 -1.81 -10.83
N ARG A 304 13.49 -0.54 -10.72
CA ARG A 304 13.35 0.36 -11.86
C ARG A 304 14.70 0.57 -12.55
N ASP A 305 15.73 0.88 -11.80
CA ASP A 305 17.03 1.22 -12.34
C ASP A 305 17.66 0.01 -13.05
N GLN A 306 17.50 -1.20 -12.50
CA GLN A 306 17.91 -2.44 -13.17
C GLN A 306 17.07 -2.72 -14.43
N LEU A 307 15.75 -2.51 -14.38
CA LEU A 307 14.88 -2.65 -15.55
C LEU A 307 15.27 -1.69 -16.68
N MET A 308 15.61 -0.43 -16.34
CA MET A 308 16.04 0.56 -17.32
C MET A 308 17.44 0.27 -17.90
N ALA A 309 18.32 -0.39 -17.14
CA ALA A 309 19.66 -0.77 -17.59
C ALA A 309 19.64 -2.05 -18.45
N GLU A 310 18.85 -3.05 -18.06
CA GLU A 310 18.90 -4.39 -18.63
C GLU A 310 17.76 -4.68 -19.63
N GLY A 311 16.61 -4.05 -19.45
CA GLY A 311 15.44 -4.27 -20.31
C GLY A 311 15.68 -3.91 -21.79
N PRO A 312 16.31 -2.77 -22.14
CA PRO A 312 16.62 -2.46 -23.52
C PRO A 312 17.55 -3.49 -24.17
N LYS A 313 18.52 -4.06 -23.44
CA LYS A 313 19.39 -5.12 -23.91
C LYS A 313 18.62 -6.40 -24.20
N SER A 314 17.68 -6.75 -23.30
CA SER A 314 16.79 -7.91 -23.47
C SER A 314 15.87 -7.76 -24.68
N LEU A 315 15.42 -6.54 -24.99
CA LEU A 315 14.61 -6.27 -26.18
C LEU A 315 15.43 -6.26 -27.50
N ALA A 316 16.71 -5.90 -27.41
CA ALA A 316 17.58 -5.75 -28.59
C ALA A 316 18.28 -7.04 -28.98
N THR A 317 18.58 -7.95 -28.03
CA THR A 317 19.42 -9.12 -28.24
C THR A 317 18.67 -10.38 -27.83
N SER A 318 18.34 -11.22 -28.82
CA SER A 318 17.74 -12.54 -28.56
C SER A 318 18.71 -13.40 -27.74
N GLY A 319 18.21 -14.08 -26.70
CA GLY A 319 19.01 -14.91 -25.81
C GLY A 319 19.78 -14.15 -24.73
N TYR A 320 19.70 -12.82 -24.69
CA TYR A 320 20.32 -12.05 -23.60
C TYR A 320 19.68 -12.39 -22.26
N THR A 321 20.49 -12.73 -21.29
CA THR A 321 20.07 -13.07 -19.93
C THR A 321 20.51 -11.96 -18.98
N PRO A 322 19.57 -11.14 -18.44
CA PRO A 322 19.91 -10.12 -17.46
C PRO A 322 20.50 -10.72 -16.17
N PRO A 323 21.33 -9.97 -15.44
CA PRO A 323 21.79 -10.41 -14.12
C PRO A 323 20.61 -10.60 -13.16
N PRO A 324 20.72 -11.52 -12.17
CA PRO A 324 19.68 -11.69 -11.17
C PRO A 324 19.46 -10.40 -10.36
N ILE A 325 18.22 -10.20 -9.90
CA ILE A 325 17.86 -9.04 -9.07
C ILE A 325 18.60 -9.13 -7.72
N VAL A 326 18.54 -10.29 -7.09
CA VAL A 326 19.27 -10.58 -5.85
C VAL A 326 20.50 -11.42 -6.21
N PRO A 327 21.73 -11.03 -5.85
CA PRO A 327 22.09 -9.92 -4.95
C PRO A 327 22.41 -8.58 -5.65
N ASN A 328 22.29 -8.44 -6.99
CA ASN A 328 22.89 -7.33 -7.73
C ASN A 328 22.18 -5.98 -7.50
N ALA A 329 20.85 -5.92 -7.59
CA ALA A 329 20.09 -4.69 -7.35
C ALA A 329 19.56 -4.62 -5.91
N VAL A 330 19.24 -5.78 -5.33
CA VAL A 330 18.62 -5.91 -4.01
C VAL A 330 19.37 -6.97 -3.22
N THR A 331 19.74 -6.68 -1.98
CA THR A 331 20.40 -7.66 -1.10
C THR A 331 19.37 -8.59 -0.42
N ASP A 332 19.82 -9.75 0.05
CA ASP A 332 18.99 -10.69 0.83
C ASP A 332 18.33 -10.01 2.03
N ASP A 333 19.08 -9.21 2.77
CA ASP A 333 18.57 -8.48 3.94
C ASP A 333 17.34 -7.63 3.60
N ILE A 334 17.36 -6.92 2.47
CA ILE A 334 16.22 -6.09 2.02
C ILE A 334 14.99 -6.96 1.78
N VAL A 335 15.16 -8.16 1.21
CA VAL A 335 14.06 -9.08 0.95
C VAL A 335 13.49 -9.66 2.24
N TRP A 336 14.37 -10.06 3.18
CA TRP A 336 13.96 -10.75 4.40
C TRP A 336 13.51 -9.82 5.52
N ASP A 337 13.85 -8.53 5.50
CA ASP A 337 13.37 -7.53 6.48
C ASP A 337 11.86 -7.20 6.33
N CYS A 338 11.21 -7.61 5.26
CA CYS A 338 9.80 -7.31 5.02
C CYS A 338 8.87 -8.14 5.91
N VAL A 339 8.08 -7.47 6.72
CA VAL A 339 7.02 -8.07 7.57
C VAL A 339 5.64 -8.11 6.90
N THR A 340 5.55 -7.94 5.60
CA THR A 340 4.31 -7.98 4.78
C THR A 340 3.12 -7.18 5.35
N CYS A 341 3.36 -6.19 6.18
CA CYS A 341 2.30 -5.45 6.91
C CYS A 341 1.44 -4.52 6.05
N GLY A 342 1.80 -4.26 4.79
CA GLY A 342 1.03 -3.44 3.87
C GLY A 342 1.06 -1.92 4.09
N ALA A 343 1.84 -1.40 5.04
CA ALA A 343 1.92 0.04 5.30
C ALA A 343 2.39 0.84 4.08
N CYS A 344 3.36 0.32 3.33
CA CYS A 344 3.86 0.91 2.09
C CYS A 344 2.79 0.98 0.99
N VAL A 345 1.99 -0.09 0.83
CA VAL A 345 0.87 -0.15 -0.14
C VAL A 345 -0.23 0.83 0.24
N GLN A 346 -0.56 0.91 1.54
CA GLN A 346 -1.57 1.83 2.08
C GLN A 346 -1.22 3.30 1.81
N GLU A 347 0.05 3.69 2.01
CA GLU A 347 0.51 5.07 1.89
C GLU A 347 0.89 5.47 0.46
N CYS A 348 1.03 4.52 -0.49
CA CYS A 348 1.45 4.84 -1.84
C CYS A 348 0.36 5.60 -2.61
N PRO A 349 0.64 6.86 -3.05
CA PRO A 349 -0.35 7.65 -3.76
C PRO A 349 -0.60 7.18 -5.20
N VAL A 350 0.35 6.44 -5.78
CA VAL A 350 0.28 5.93 -7.15
C VAL A 350 -0.02 4.43 -7.23
N GLY A 351 -0.39 3.80 -6.10
CA GLY A 351 -0.89 2.42 -6.10
C GLY A 351 0.13 1.32 -6.34
N ILE A 352 1.40 1.50 -5.97
CA ILE A 352 2.45 0.46 -6.08
C ILE A 352 2.17 -0.69 -5.11
N GLU A 353 2.24 -1.93 -5.60
CA GLU A 353 1.99 -3.17 -4.86
C GLU A 353 3.31 -3.77 -4.32
N HIS A 354 3.96 -3.08 -3.40
CA HIS A 354 5.31 -3.41 -2.90
C HIS A 354 5.45 -4.85 -2.36
N ILE A 355 4.40 -5.40 -1.72
CA ILE A 355 4.44 -6.74 -1.12
C ILE A 355 4.62 -7.79 -2.21
N ASP A 356 3.95 -7.64 -3.35
CA ASP A 356 4.01 -8.61 -4.45
C ASP A 356 5.44 -8.69 -5.01
N HIS A 357 6.14 -7.57 -5.12
CA HIS A 357 7.56 -7.57 -5.51
C HIS A 357 8.42 -8.38 -4.53
N VAL A 358 8.24 -8.17 -3.22
CA VAL A 358 9.01 -8.90 -2.20
C VAL A 358 8.68 -10.38 -2.21
N ILE A 359 7.41 -10.75 -2.32
CA ILE A 359 7.01 -12.16 -2.32
C ILE A 359 7.51 -12.88 -3.57
N ASP A 360 7.49 -12.24 -4.75
CA ASP A 360 8.01 -12.87 -5.96
C ASP A 360 9.54 -13.03 -5.93
N LEU A 361 10.27 -12.11 -5.29
CA LEU A 361 11.69 -12.32 -5.01
C LEU A 361 11.89 -13.52 -4.07
N ARG A 362 11.10 -13.62 -2.99
CA ARG A 362 11.15 -14.75 -2.05
C ARG A 362 10.79 -16.08 -2.72
N ARG A 363 9.79 -16.11 -3.60
CA ARG A 363 9.40 -17.30 -4.36
C ARG A 363 10.58 -17.86 -5.16
N ASN A 364 11.32 -17.00 -5.85
CA ASN A 364 12.53 -17.44 -6.55
C ASN A 364 13.60 -17.93 -5.57
N LEU A 365 13.90 -17.15 -4.54
CA LEU A 365 14.95 -17.52 -3.57
C LEU A 365 14.65 -18.86 -2.88
N VAL A 366 13.41 -19.09 -2.46
CA VAL A 366 13.04 -20.31 -1.71
C VAL A 366 12.86 -21.51 -2.62
N MET A 367 12.02 -21.39 -3.67
CA MET A 367 11.63 -22.55 -4.48
C MET A 367 12.65 -22.91 -5.56
N VAL A 368 13.45 -21.96 -6.04
CA VAL A 368 14.42 -22.20 -7.11
C VAL A 368 15.85 -22.29 -6.58
N GLU A 369 16.23 -21.36 -5.69
CA GLU A 369 17.61 -21.27 -5.20
C GLU A 369 17.80 -21.95 -3.83
N SER A 370 16.74 -22.40 -3.16
CA SER A 370 16.77 -22.95 -1.78
C SER A 370 17.50 -22.02 -0.79
N ARG A 371 17.39 -20.71 -0.99
CA ARG A 371 18.09 -19.65 -0.27
C ARG A 371 17.15 -18.83 0.60
N PHE A 372 17.28 -18.98 1.90
CA PHE A 372 16.48 -18.29 2.93
C PHE A 372 17.27 -18.23 4.24
N PRO A 373 16.88 -17.38 5.22
CA PRO A 373 17.52 -17.33 6.53
C PRO A 373 17.48 -18.69 7.23
N ALA A 374 18.62 -19.11 7.80
CA ALA A 374 18.76 -20.44 8.41
C ALA A 374 17.76 -20.67 9.56
N GLU A 375 17.42 -19.62 10.29
CA GLU A 375 16.47 -19.63 11.40
C GLU A 375 15.05 -20.00 10.96
N ALA A 376 14.70 -19.75 9.70
CA ALA A 376 13.39 -20.10 9.13
C ALA A 376 13.29 -21.57 8.68
N ALA A 377 14.43 -22.27 8.54
CA ALA A 377 14.46 -23.65 8.04
C ALA A 377 13.66 -24.65 8.91
N PRO A 378 13.74 -24.61 10.26
CA PRO A 378 12.89 -25.46 11.10
C PRO A 378 11.40 -25.24 10.85
N MET A 379 10.97 -23.97 10.79
CA MET A 379 9.56 -23.62 10.56
C MET A 379 9.06 -24.16 9.21
N LEU A 380 9.80 -23.96 8.11
CA LEU A 380 9.42 -24.48 6.79
C LEU A 380 9.30 -25.99 6.79
N ARG A 381 10.32 -26.69 7.32
CA ARG A 381 10.31 -28.16 7.46
C ARG A 381 9.12 -28.65 8.30
N ASP A 382 8.81 -27.98 9.40
CA ASP A 382 7.78 -28.42 10.34
C ASP A 382 6.37 -28.13 9.78
N VAL A 383 6.19 -27.03 9.05
CA VAL A 383 4.95 -26.77 8.29
C VAL A 383 4.73 -27.83 7.21
N ASP A 384 5.77 -28.24 6.51
CA ASP A 384 5.68 -29.29 5.50
C ASP A 384 5.35 -30.67 6.10
N ARG A 385 6.07 -31.08 7.13
CA ARG A 385 5.99 -32.43 7.69
C ARG A 385 4.87 -32.61 8.72
N ALA A 386 4.72 -31.66 9.64
CA ALA A 386 3.77 -31.74 10.75
C ALA A 386 2.50 -30.91 10.51
N SER A 387 2.38 -30.23 9.37
CA SER A 387 1.27 -29.31 9.04
C SER A 387 1.06 -28.19 10.09
N ASN A 388 2.11 -27.84 10.82
CA ASN A 388 2.14 -26.70 11.73
C ASN A 388 3.58 -26.22 11.97
N PRO A 389 3.79 -24.91 12.19
CA PRO A 389 5.14 -24.33 12.31
C PRO A 389 5.86 -24.62 13.65
N TRP A 390 5.22 -25.32 14.59
CA TRP A 390 5.82 -25.77 15.86
C TRP A 390 6.34 -27.22 15.83
N GLY A 391 6.09 -27.94 14.73
CA GLY A 391 6.48 -29.38 14.63
C GLY A 391 5.79 -30.28 15.63
N LYS A 392 4.69 -29.83 16.23
CA LYS A 392 3.95 -30.61 17.24
C LYS A 392 3.03 -31.64 16.59
N PRO A 393 2.74 -32.80 17.29
CA PRO A 393 1.77 -33.77 16.82
C PRO A 393 0.39 -33.13 16.60
N GLN A 394 -0.30 -33.53 15.54
CA GLN A 394 -1.66 -33.03 15.26
C GLN A 394 -2.68 -33.45 16.32
N ALA A 395 -2.46 -34.57 17.01
CA ALA A 395 -3.30 -34.98 18.14
C ALA A 395 -3.33 -33.94 19.27
N ASP A 396 -2.22 -33.23 19.50
CA ASP A 396 -2.11 -32.23 20.57
C ASP A 396 -2.90 -30.96 20.31
N ARG A 397 -3.49 -30.80 19.10
CA ARG A 397 -4.27 -29.60 18.74
C ARG A 397 -5.50 -29.35 19.61
N THR A 398 -6.00 -30.36 20.29
CA THR A 398 -7.17 -30.26 21.17
C THR A 398 -6.83 -30.01 22.63
N ASN A 399 -5.57 -30.16 23.05
CA ASN A 399 -5.15 -30.05 24.46
C ASN A 399 -5.50 -28.71 25.12
N TRP A 400 -5.67 -27.64 24.33
CA TRP A 400 -6.10 -26.32 24.82
C TRP A 400 -7.56 -26.33 25.31
N ALA A 401 -8.39 -27.25 24.81
CA ALA A 401 -9.82 -27.33 25.06
C ALA A 401 -10.20 -28.37 26.14
N ASP A 402 -9.21 -28.97 26.76
CA ASP A 402 -9.44 -30.00 27.78
C ASP A 402 -10.30 -29.44 28.93
N GLY A 403 -11.36 -30.20 29.28
CA GLY A 403 -12.31 -29.77 30.31
C GLY A 403 -13.33 -28.71 29.94
N LEU A 404 -13.26 -28.13 28.70
CA LEU A 404 -14.21 -27.10 28.26
C LEU A 404 -15.50 -27.66 27.62
N GLY A 405 -15.54 -28.95 27.28
CA GLY A 405 -16.71 -29.54 26.59
C GLY A 405 -16.87 -29.11 25.14
N VAL A 406 -15.81 -28.68 24.48
CA VAL A 406 -15.84 -28.24 23.07
C VAL A 406 -16.01 -29.43 22.14
N ARG A 407 -17.01 -29.43 21.27
CA ARG A 407 -17.27 -30.47 20.27
C ARG A 407 -16.16 -30.51 19.21
N VAL A 408 -15.57 -31.70 19.01
CA VAL A 408 -14.65 -31.96 17.89
C VAL A 408 -15.45 -32.59 16.76
N LEU A 409 -15.60 -31.90 15.65
CA LEU A 409 -16.39 -32.33 14.49
C LEU A 409 -15.74 -33.54 13.82
N GLN A 410 -16.49 -34.65 13.70
CA GLN A 410 -16.04 -35.89 13.05
C GLN A 410 -16.58 -35.97 11.60
N PRO A 411 -15.97 -36.78 10.72
CA PRO A 411 -16.53 -37.06 9.41
C PRO A 411 -17.93 -37.65 9.53
N GLY A 412 -18.92 -37.02 8.86
CA GLY A 412 -20.33 -37.47 8.90
C GLY A 412 -21.17 -36.79 9.99
N ASP A 413 -20.58 -36.03 10.89
CA ASP A 413 -21.34 -35.21 11.85
C ASP A 413 -22.12 -34.10 11.14
N GLU A 414 -23.23 -33.70 11.75
CA GLU A 414 -23.95 -32.50 11.35
C GLU A 414 -23.09 -31.25 11.54
N ALA A 415 -23.07 -30.40 10.51
CA ALA A 415 -22.30 -29.17 10.54
C ALA A 415 -22.82 -28.22 11.63
N PRO A 416 -21.92 -27.59 12.43
CA PRO A 416 -22.31 -26.60 13.41
C PRO A 416 -22.73 -25.29 12.74
N ASP A 417 -23.47 -24.43 13.48
CA ASP A 417 -23.74 -23.07 13.03
C ASP A 417 -22.43 -22.31 12.74
N VAL A 418 -21.41 -22.53 13.58
CA VAL A 418 -20.09 -21.88 13.49
C VAL A 418 -18.98 -22.90 13.67
N LEU A 419 -18.03 -22.94 12.75
CA LEU A 419 -16.76 -23.61 12.98
C LEU A 419 -15.77 -22.63 13.62
N PHE A 420 -15.22 -22.98 14.78
CA PHE A 420 -14.10 -22.25 15.34
C PHE A 420 -12.78 -22.79 14.77
N TRP A 421 -12.21 -22.04 13.84
CA TRP A 421 -10.85 -22.26 13.33
C TRP A 421 -9.85 -21.76 14.35
N VAL A 422 -9.23 -22.67 15.09
CA VAL A 422 -8.35 -22.33 16.22
C VAL A 422 -7.04 -21.72 15.74
N GLY A 423 -6.44 -22.27 14.70
CA GLY A 423 -5.11 -21.90 14.23
C GLY A 423 -3.98 -22.53 15.04
N CYS A 424 -2.75 -22.46 14.49
CA CYS A 424 -1.61 -23.14 15.09
C CYS A 424 -1.12 -22.48 16.39
N ALA A 425 -1.06 -21.15 16.44
CA ALA A 425 -0.53 -20.44 17.60
C ALA A 425 -1.38 -20.69 18.87
N PRO A 426 -2.72 -20.54 18.86
CA PRO A 426 -3.53 -20.85 20.04
C PRO A 426 -3.50 -22.34 20.43
N ALA A 427 -3.29 -23.24 19.46
CA ALA A 427 -3.19 -24.67 19.75
C ALA A 427 -1.88 -25.05 20.46
N PHE A 428 -0.75 -24.40 20.12
CA PHE A 428 0.57 -24.86 20.50
C PHE A 428 1.42 -23.88 21.33
N ASP A 429 1.04 -22.58 21.38
CA ASP A 429 1.72 -21.57 22.22
C ASP A 429 0.85 -21.21 23.43
N GLU A 430 1.43 -21.29 24.63
CA GLU A 430 0.71 -21.09 25.90
C GLU A 430 0.17 -19.66 26.06
N ARG A 431 0.85 -18.65 25.53
CA ARG A 431 0.44 -17.26 25.62
C ARG A 431 -0.78 -16.98 24.75
N ALA A 432 -0.76 -17.53 23.52
CA ALA A 432 -1.86 -17.42 22.57
C ALA A 432 -3.07 -18.29 22.96
N ARG A 433 -2.86 -19.40 23.69
CA ARG A 433 -3.89 -20.33 24.16
C ARG A 433 -4.99 -19.64 24.97
N LYS A 434 -4.63 -18.67 25.83
CA LYS A 434 -5.58 -17.95 26.68
C LYS A 434 -6.71 -17.30 25.87
N GLY A 435 -6.38 -16.71 24.71
CA GLY A 435 -7.39 -16.13 23.82
C GLY A 435 -8.39 -17.15 23.26
N ALA A 436 -7.91 -18.35 22.85
CA ALA A 436 -8.78 -19.43 22.37
C ALA A 436 -9.68 -19.99 23.45
N VAL A 437 -9.15 -20.21 24.66
CA VAL A 437 -9.95 -20.66 25.82
C VAL A 437 -11.04 -19.64 26.15
N SER A 438 -10.69 -18.35 26.19
CA SER A 438 -11.66 -17.28 26.45
C SER A 438 -12.72 -17.19 25.35
N MET A 439 -12.31 -17.35 24.08
CA MET A 439 -13.25 -17.39 22.96
C MET A 439 -14.25 -18.54 23.09
N ALA A 440 -13.78 -19.75 23.40
CA ALA A 440 -14.66 -20.91 23.59
C ALA A 440 -15.63 -20.69 24.77
N LYS A 441 -15.14 -20.18 25.91
CA LYS A 441 -15.99 -19.84 27.07
C LYS A 441 -17.08 -18.82 26.72
N LEU A 442 -16.73 -17.79 25.95
CA LEU A 442 -17.68 -16.75 25.49
C LEU A 442 -18.74 -17.34 24.56
N MET A 443 -18.35 -18.20 23.61
CA MET A 443 -19.29 -18.88 22.73
C MET A 443 -20.26 -19.81 23.50
N LEU A 444 -19.74 -20.59 24.44
CA LEU A 444 -20.57 -21.43 25.34
C LEU A 444 -21.52 -20.58 26.17
N ALA A 445 -21.04 -19.48 26.76
CA ALA A 445 -21.83 -18.56 27.57
C ALA A 445 -22.95 -17.86 26.78
N ALA A 446 -22.72 -17.63 25.47
CA ALA A 446 -23.69 -17.06 24.56
C ALA A 446 -24.61 -18.11 23.92
N GLY A 447 -24.49 -19.40 24.26
CA GLY A 447 -25.30 -20.48 23.69
C GLY A 447 -25.10 -20.67 22.17
N VAL A 448 -23.88 -20.48 21.68
CA VAL A 448 -23.54 -20.69 20.26
C VAL A 448 -23.35 -22.19 20.01
N ASP A 449 -23.99 -22.75 18.97
CA ASP A 449 -23.62 -24.08 18.46
C ASP A 449 -22.33 -23.95 17.64
N PHE A 450 -21.23 -24.46 18.18
CA PHE A 450 -19.95 -24.46 17.51
C PHE A 450 -19.17 -25.75 17.71
N ALA A 451 -18.24 -26.01 16.79
CA ALA A 451 -17.31 -27.11 16.88
C ALA A 451 -15.92 -26.68 16.38
N ILE A 452 -14.91 -27.48 16.66
CA ILE A 452 -13.56 -27.37 16.11
C ILE A 452 -13.23 -28.59 15.24
N LEU A 453 -12.27 -28.46 14.31
CA LEU A 453 -11.78 -29.60 13.51
C LEU A 453 -10.84 -30.53 14.29
N GLY A 454 -10.23 -30.03 15.37
CA GLY A 454 -9.25 -30.75 16.15
C GLY A 454 -8.06 -31.20 15.31
N PRO A 455 -7.66 -32.49 15.36
CA PRO A 455 -6.51 -33.01 14.62
C PRO A 455 -6.61 -32.90 13.08
N ARG A 456 -7.83 -32.68 12.55
CA ARG A 456 -8.05 -32.48 11.10
C ARG A 456 -7.75 -31.07 10.62
N GLU A 457 -7.57 -30.11 11.52
CA GLU A 457 -7.16 -28.74 11.19
C GLU A 457 -5.66 -28.71 10.91
N ALA A 458 -5.24 -28.42 9.68
CA ALA A 458 -3.84 -28.13 9.36
C ALA A 458 -3.57 -26.61 9.41
N CYS A 459 -2.30 -26.22 9.44
CA CYS A 459 -1.92 -24.81 9.23
C CYS A 459 -2.54 -24.27 7.94
N THR A 460 -3.00 -23.03 7.94
CA THR A 460 -3.51 -22.40 6.71
C THR A 460 -2.45 -22.26 5.61
N GLY A 461 -1.17 -22.49 5.93
CA GLY A 461 -0.06 -22.32 5.02
C GLY A 461 0.46 -20.88 4.91
N ASP A 462 -0.16 -19.90 5.61
CA ASP A 462 0.27 -18.49 5.55
C ASP A 462 1.77 -18.30 5.80
N PRO A 463 2.43 -18.89 6.80
CA PRO A 463 3.87 -18.73 7.02
C PRO A 463 4.71 -19.17 5.81
N ALA A 464 4.41 -20.33 5.22
CA ALA A 464 5.09 -20.83 4.03
C ALA A 464 4.90 -19.87 2.84
N ARG A 465 3.66 -19.42 2.59
CA ARG A 465 3.34 -18.49 1.50
C ARG A 465 4.07 -17.17 1.64
N ARG A 466 4.14 -16.60 2.86
CA ARG A 466 4.84 -15.32 3.10
C ARG A 466 6.37 -15.47 3.04
N MET A 467 6.88 -16.69 3.22
CA MET A 467 8.29 -17.04 2.92
C MET A 467 8.56 -17.20 1.44
N GLY A 468 7.55 -17.42 0.61
CA GLY A 468 7.70 -17.70 -0.82
C GLY A 468 7.60 -19.18 -1.17
N ASP A 469 7.36 -20.06 -0.20
CA ASP A 469 7.08 -21.49 -0.44
C ASP A 469 5.59 -21.67 -0.82
N GLU A 470 5.30 -21.37 -2.07
CA GLU A 470 3.95 -21.49 -2.62
C GLU A 470 3.50 -22.94 -2.76
N TYR A 471 4.43 -23.88 -2.97
CA TYR A 471 4.10 -25.30 -3.11
C TYR A 471 3.52 -25.88 -1.81
N THR A 472 4.23 -25.72 -0.69
CA THR A 472 3.75 -26.15 0.63
C THR A 472 2.43 -25.45 0.99
N TYR A 473 2.31 -24.16 0.67
CA TYR A 473 1.08 -23.42 0.88
C TYR A 473 -0.11 -24.04 0.13
N GLN A 474 0.01 -24.29 -1.19
CA GLN A 474 -1.09 -24.80 -2.00
C GLN A 474 -1.50 -26.22 -1.58
N ARG A 475 -0.54 -27.07 -1.21
CA ARG A 475 -0.81 -28.40 -0.68
C ARG A 475 -1.68 -28.32 0.59
N LEU A 476 -1.30 -27.47 1.55
CA LEU A 476 -2.06 -27.27 2.79
C LEU A 476 -3.43 -26.62 2.54
N ALA A 477 -3.49 -25.66 1.65
CA ALA A 477 -4.74 -25.02 1.26
C ALA A 477 -5.72 -26.04 0.65
N GLY A 478 -5.26 -26.89 -0.28
CA GLY A 478 -6.06 -27.96 -0.87
C GLY A 478 -6.56 -28.97 0.19
N GLN A 479 -5.69 -29.38 1.11
CA GLN A 479 -6.05 -30.28 2.21
C GLN A 479 -7.15 -29.66 3.11
N ASN A 480 -6.97 -28.42 3.54
CA ASN A 480 -7.93 -27.72 4.40
C ASN A 480 -9.25 -27.45 3.67
N VAL A 481 -9.22 -27.03 2.42
CA VAL A 481 -10.42 -26.80 1.60
C VAL A 481 -11.19 -28.13 1.43
N GLY A 482 -10.51 -29.24 1.16
CA GLY A 482 -11.14 -30.56 1.11
C GLY A 482 -11.82 -30.94 2.43
N THR A 483 -11.15 -30.73 3.58
CA THR A 483 -11.70 -30.99 4.91
C THR A 483 -12.92 -30.09 5.21
N LEU A 484 -12.83 -28.80 4.93
CA LEU A 484 -13.93 -27.84 5.17
C LEU A 484 -15.15 -28.13 4.29
N ASN A 485 -14.93 -28.40 3.00
CA ASN A 485 -16.01 -28.71 2.07
C ASN A 485 -16.72 -30.02 2.44
N SER A 486 -15.97 -31.06 2.81
CA SER A 486 -16.55 -32.35 3.26
C SER A 486 -17.31 -32.24 4.60
N SER A 487 -16.97 -31.25 5.42
CA SER A 487 -17.64 -31.00 6.70
C SER A 487 -18.93 -30.16 6.59
N GLY A 488 -19.28 -29.65 5.41
CA GLY A 488 -20.48 -28.86 5.16
C GLY A 488 -20.52 -27.49 5.85
N VAL A 489 -19.38 -27.05 6.42
CA VAL A 489 -19.26 -25.80 7.17
C VAL A 489 -19.46 -24.59 6.27
N LYS A 490 -20.29 -23.64 6.71
CA LYS A 490 -20.58 -22.39 5.98
C LYS A 490 -19.96 -21.16 6.63
N ARG A 491 -19.97 -21.07 7.95
CA ARG A 491 -19.47 -19.92 8.72
C ARG A 491 -18.28 -20.34 9.58
N ILE A 492 -17.19 -19.57 9.48
CA ILE A 492 -15.94 -19.83 10.20
C ILE A 492 -15.56 -18.61 11.04
N VAL A 493 -15.26 -18.81 12.31
CA VAL A 493 -14.70 -17.78 13.19
C VAL A 493 -13.26 -18.14 13.54
N THR A 494 -12.37 -17.15 13.51
CA THR A 494 -10.97 -17.35 13.90
C THR A 494 -10.43 -16.16 14.69
N THR A 495 -9.51 -16.42 15.63
CA THR A 495 -8.82 -15.39 16.42
C THR A 495 -7.60 -14.82 15.71
N CYS A 496 -7.12 -15.47 14.65
CA CYS A 496 -5.90 -15.08 13.96
C CYS A 496 -6.21 -14.30 12.67
N PRO A 497 -5.83 -13.02 12.55
CA PRO A 497 -6.00 -12.23 11.32
C PRO A 497 -5.29 -12.80 10.10
N HIS A 498 -4.20 -13.55 10.27
CA HIS A 498 -3.52 -14.24 9.17
C HIS A 498 -4.39 -15.40 8.66
N CYS A 499 -4.91 -16.25 9.57
CA CYS A 499 -5.86 -17.30 9.19
C CYS A 499 -7.13 -16.69 8.57
N PHE A 500 -7.68 -15.62 9.16
CA PHE A 500 -8.82 -14.90 8.60
C PHE A 500 -8.57 -14.47 7.15
N ASN A 501 -7.42 -13.81 6.89
CA ASN A 501 -7.07 -13.37 5.55
C ASN A 501 -6.94 -14.53 4.56
N THR A 502 -6.28 -15.62 4.96
CA THR A 502 -6.07 -16.79 4.10
C THR A 502 -7.38 -17.50 3.79
N LEU A 503 -8.20 -17.78 4.80
CA LEU A 503 -9.49 -18.45 4.64
C LEU A 503 -10.47 -17.61 3.80
N ALA A 504 -10.57 -16.30 4.07
CA ALA A 504 -11.52 -15.41 3.40
C ALA A 504 -11.09 -15.01 1.98
N ASN A 505 -9.81 -14.73 1.77
CA ASN A 505 -9.35 -14.05 0.56
C ASN A 505 -8.51 -14.93 -0.38
N GLU A 506 -7.89 -16.00 0.14
CA GLU A 506 -6.95 -16.82 -0.62
C GLU A 506 -7.51 -18.22 -0.91
N TYR A 507 -8.24 -18.84 0.02
CA TYR A 507 -8.87 -20.15 -0.20
C TYR A 507 -9.95 -20.18 -1.30
N PRO A 508 -10.64 -19.07 -1.64
CA PRO A 508 -11.52 -19.06 -2.81
C PRO A 508 -10.85 -19.44 -4.13
N ASP A 509 -9.53 -19.24 -4.25
CA ASP A 509 -8.75 -19.63 -5.42
C ASP A 509 -8.60 -21.17 -5.55
N PHE A 510 -8.84 -21.91 -4.45
CA PHE A 510 -8.78 -23.36 -4.34
C PHE A 510 -10.16 -24.01 -4.12
N GLY A 511 -11.25 -23.26 -4.39
CA GLY A 511 -12.62 -23.75 -4.26
C GLY A 511 -13.22 -23.69 -2.85
N GLY A 512 -12.52 -23.07 -1.88
CA GLY A 512 -13.00 -22.85 -0.51
C GLY A 512 -13.74 -21.52 -0.39
N ARG A 513 -15.07 -21.55 -0.30
CA ARG A 513 -15.92 -20.33 -0.18
C ARG A 513 -16.75 -20.41 1.09
N TYR A 514 -16.36 -19.66 2.11
CA TYR A 514 -16.99 -19.63 3.43
C TYR A 514 -17.26 -18.19 3.86
N GLU A 515 -18.26 -18.00 4.73
CA GLU A 515 -18.37 -16.77 5.50
C GLU A 515 -17.33 -16.80 6.62
N VAL A 516 -16.23 -16.09 6.43
CA VAL A 516 -15.16 -16.03 7.44
C VAL A 516 -15.28 -14.74 8.20
N VAL A 517 -15.36 -14.83 9.54
CA VAL A 517 -15.43 -13.70 10.46
C VAL A 517 -14.26 -13.75 11.44
N HIS A 518 -13.70 -12.59 11.73
CA HIS A 518 -12.72 -12.48 12.81
C HIS A 518 -13.42 -12.47 14.17
N HIS A 519 -12.81 -13.05 15.20
CA HIS A 519 -13.44 -13.16 16.52
C HIS A 519 -13.92 -11.82 17.08
N THR A 520 -13.23 -10.71 16.79
CA THR A 520 -13.68 -9.37 17.23
C THR A 520 -14.98 -8.93 16.57
N GLN A 521 -15.22 -9.31 15.32
CA GLN A 521 -16.48 -9.04 14.63
C GLN A 521 -17.60 -9.88 15.24
N PHE A 522 -17.34 -11.17 15.44
CA PHE A 522 -18.30 -12.12 16.02
C PHE A 522 -18.65 -11.78 17.46
N LEU A 523 -17.68 -11.46 18.31
CA LEU A 523 -17.93 -11.06 19.69
C LEU A 523 -18.68 -9.74 19.80
N ALA A 524 -18.37 -8.76 18.95
CA ALA A 524 -19.13 -7.50 18.89
C ALA A 524 -20.59 -7.72 18.45
N GLU A 525 -20.86 -8.69 17.56
CA GLU A 525 -22.20 -9.14 17.20
C GLU A 525 -22.92 -9.70 18.43
N LEU A 526 -22.34 -10.65 19.16
CA LEU A 526 -22.92 -11.25 20.36
C LEU A 526 -23.22 -10.24 21.48
N VAL A 527 -22.37 -9.23 21.65
CA VAL A 527 -22.59 -8.14 22.61
C VAL A 527 -23.76 -7.25 22.17
N ARG A 528 -23.81 -6.87 20.90
CA ARG A 528 -24.89 -6.03 20.35
C ARG A 528 -26.26 -6.73 20.40
N ASP A 529 -26.26 -8.05 20.18
CA ASP A 529 -27.49 -8.87 20.23
C ASP A 529 -27.94 -9.20 21.67
N GLY A 530 -27.19 -8.73 22.67
CA GLY A 530 -27.50 -8.97 24.08
C GLY A 530 -27.20 -10.40 24.56
N ARG A 531 -26.58 -11.24 23.73
CA ARG A 531 -26.19 -12.61 24.09
C ARG A 531 -25.01 -12.65 25.06
N LEU A 532 -24.19 -11.59 25.08
CA LEU A 532 -23.15 -11.35 26.07
C LEU A 532 -23.36 -9.98 26.71
N SER A 533 -23.61 -9.97 28.03
CA SER A 533 -23.69 -8.75 28.82
C SER A 533 -22.37 -8.48 29.51
N THR A 534 -21.88 -7.26 29.46
CA THR A 534 -20.55 -6.87 29.96
C THR A 534 -20.63 -5.80 31.01
N LEU A 535 -19.66 -5.77 31.92
CA LEU A 535 -19.41 -4.67 32.85
C LEU A 535 -17.99 -4.16 32.61
N ALA A 536 -17.87 -2.97 32.00
CA ALA A 536 -16.56 -2.36 31.76
C ALA A 536 -15.87 -2.04 33.11
N GLY A 537 -14.53 -2.22 33.13
CA GLY A 537 -13.70 -1.75 34.22
C GLY A 537 -13.23 -0.30 33.99
N ASP A 538 -12.65 0.32 35.03
CA ASP A 538 -12.11 1.69 34.96
C ASP A 538 -10.69 1.77 34.35
N GLN A 539 -10.07 0.62 34.08
CA GLN A 539 -8.71 0.53 33.58
C GLN A 539 -8.56 1.17 32.19
N ALA A 540 -7.44 1.88 31.99
CA ALA A 540 -7.08 2.40 30.67
C ALA A 540 -6.58 1.26 29.78
N VAL A 541 -7.16 1.12 28.60
CA VAL A 541 -6.84 0.07 27.63
C VAL A 541 -6.41 0.72 26.32
N THR A 542 -5.19 0.45 25.88
CA THR A 542 -4.74 0.81 24.52
C THR A 542 -4.81 -0.40 23.60
N TYR A 543 -5.16 -0.20 22.33
CA TYR A 543 -5.37 -1.30 21.39
C TYR A 543 -4.33 -1.31 20.28
N HIS A 544 -3.72 -2.48 20.05
CA HIS A 544 -2.86 -2.71 18.90
C HIS A 544 -3.67 -3.22 17.70
N ASP A 545 -3.90 -2.35 16.71
CA ASP A 545 -4.49 -2.78 15.45
C ASP A 545 -3.56 -3.75 14.71
N SER A 546 -3.95 -5.01 14.59
CA SER A 546 -3.23 -5.99 13.75
C SER A 546 -3.27 -5.55 12.28
N CYS A 547 -2.12 -5.58 11.61
CA CYS A 547 -2.02 -5.12 10.22
C CYS A 547 -2.88 -5.95 9.25
N TYR A 548 -2.99 -7.26 9.46
CA TYR A 548 -3.82 -8.14 8.63
C TYR A 548 -5.32 -7.95 8.89
N LEU A 549 -5.72 -7.42 10.04
CA LEU A 549 -7.10 -7.07 10.34
C LEU A 549 -7.43 -5.66 9.80
N ALA A 550 -6.66 -4.66 10.23
CA ALA A 550 -6.96 -3.25 9.97
C ALA A 550 -6.65 -2.80 8.52
N ARG A 551 -5.44 -3.14 8.00
CA ARG A 551 -5.00 -2.68 6.67
C ARG A 551 -5.41 -3.59 5.54
N HIS A 552 -5.26 -4.89 5.73
CA HIS A 552 -5.53 -5.87 4.68
C HIS A 552 -7.02 -6.17 4.53
N ASN A 553 -7.80 -6.09 5.61
CA ASN A 553 -9.20 -6.49 5.65
C ASN A 553 -10.19 -5.42 6.14
N ASP A 554 -9.75 -4.20 6.41
CA ASP A 554 -10.58 -3.03 6.77
C ASP A 554 -11.47 -3.20 8.02
N VAL A 555 -11.15 -4.15 8.94
CA VAL A 555 -11.86 -4.36 10.21
C VAL A 555 -11.27 -3.43 11.27
N LEU A 556 -11.98 -2.38 11.63
CA LEU A 556 -11.51 -1.29 12.50
C LEU A 556 -12.48 -0.97 13.64
N ALA A 557 -13.80 -1.01 13.39
CA ALA A 557 -14.83 -0.57 14.34
C ALA A 557 -15.03 -1.59 15.46
N GLN A 558 -15.23 -2.85 15.11
CA GLN A 558 -15.58 -3.90 16.05
C GLN A 558 -14.55 -4.12 17.18
N PRO A 559 -13.22 -4.12 16.91
CA PRO A 559 -12.24 -4.16 18.00
C PRO A 559 -12.40 -2.99 18.99
N ARG A 560 -12.74 -1.79 18.50
CA ARG A 560 -12.92 -0.59 19.35
C ARG A 560 -14.21 -0.65 20.16
N GLU A 561 -15.28 -1.20 19.58
CA GLU A 561 -16.51 -1.52 20.32
C GLU A 561 -16.23 -2.43 21.52
N LEU A 562 -15.41 -3.49 21.30
CA LEU A 562 -15.03 -4.39 22.37
C LEU A 562 -14.11 -3.73 23.41
N VAL A 563 -13.15 -2.90 23.00
CA VAL A 563 -12.32 -2.14 23.95
C VAL A 563 -13.18 -1.26 24.85
N ALA A 564 -14.18 -0.58 24.28
CA ALA A 564 -15.11 0.25 25.06
C ALA A 564 -16.01 -0.58 26.00
N ALA A 565 -16.30 -1.84 25.63
CA ALA A 565 -17.09 -2.76 26.45
C ALA A 565 -16.31 -3.37 27.64
N VAL A 566 -14.97 -3.28 27.63
CA VAL A 566 -14.14 -3.89 28.68
C VAL A 566 -13.42 -2.88 29.56
N GLY A 567 -13.17 -1.65 29.09
CA GLY A 567 -12.45 -0.61 29.83
C GLY A 567 -12.48 0.75 29.14
N ARG A 568 -11.66 1.68 29.59
CA ARG A 568 -11.55 3.05 29.03
C ARG A 568 -10.54 3.08 27.86
N PRO A 569 -10.99 3.32 26.60
CA PRO A 569 -10.11 3.35 25.44
C PRO A 569 -9.10 4.50 25.47
N VAL A 570 -7.83 4.21 25.13
CA VAL A 570 -6.78 5.21 24.90
C VAL A 570 -6.05 4.86 23.58
N GLU A 571 -6.14 5.72 22.57
CA GLU A 571 -5.54 5.44 21.28
C GLU A 571 -4.04 5.76 21.24
N MET A 572 -3.26 4.90 20.58
CA MET A 572 -1.87 5.21 20.24
C MET A 572 -1.80 6.21 19.08
N PRO A 573 -0.72 7.00 18.95
CA PRO A 573 -0.54 7.93 17.82
C PRO A 573 -0.65 7.24 16.46
N ARG A 574 -0.04 6.06 16.29
CA ARG A 574 -0.13 5.24 15.07
C ARG A 574 -1.17 4.14 15.27
N HIS A 575 -2.41 4.38 14.89
CA HIS A 575 -3.54 3.46 15.05
C HIS A 575 -4.34 3.25 13.74
N GLY A 576 -5.30 2.36 13.75
CA GLY A 576 -6.14 2.01 12.61
C GLY A 576 -5.32 1.57 11.40
N LYS A 577 -5.61 2.09 10.21
CA LYS A 577 -4.86 1.79 8.98
C LYS A 577 -3.40 2.29 9.01
N ARG A 578 -3.07 3.22 9.91
CA ARG A 578 -1.71 3.74 10.10
C ARG A 578 -0.96 3.07 11.24
N THR A 579 -1.50 2.02 11.83
CA THR A 579 -0.86 1.28 12.92
C THR A 579 0.58 0.90 12.61
N PHE A 580 1.45 0.89 13.61
CA PHE A 580 2.79 0.32 13.50
C PHE A 580 2.71 -1.20 13.71
N CYS A 581 3.53 -1.98 13.02
CA CYS A 581 3.50 -3.44 13.06
C CYS A 581 4.06 -3.99 14.38
N CYS A 582 3.62 -5.20 14.77
CA CYS A 582 4.23 -5.96 15.88
C CYS A 582 5.52 -6.69 15.49
N GLY A 583 5.81 -6.83 14.18
CA GLY A 583 7.01 -7.51 13.70
C GLY A 583 6.84 -8.97 13.25
N ALA A 584 5.72 -9.63 13.57
CA ALA A 584 5.53 -11.08 13.31
C ALA A 584 5.40 -11.45 11.82
N GLY A 585 4.76 -10.58 11.03
CA GLY A 585 4.38 -10.89 9.64
C GLY A 585 5.56 -11.20 8.73
N GLY A 586 5.26 -11.75 7.53
CA GLY A 586 6.32 -12.17 6.60
C GLY A 586 7.19 -13.31 7.10
N ALA A 587 6.66 -14.11 8.02
CA ALA A 587 7.36 -15.16 8.76
C ALA A 587 8.53 -14.65 9.63
N ARG A 588 8.62 -13.34 9.89
CA ARG A 588 9.69 -12.75 10.73
C ARG A 588 9.66 -13.19 12.19
N MET A 589 8.51 -13.67 12.68
CA MET A 589 8.41 -14.30 14.00
C MET A 589 9.39 -15.47 14.18
N TRP A 590 9.79 -16.12 13.09
CA TRP A 590 10.68 -17.29 13.07
C TRP A 590 12.13 -16.93 12.77
N MET A 591 12.46 -15.65 12.73
CA MET A 591 13.79 -15.14 12.41
C MET A 591 14.23 -14.11 13.46
N GLU A 592 15.52 -14.11 13.79
CA GLU A 592 16.07 -13.09 14.67
C GLU A 592 16.20 -11.71 14.01
N GLU A 593 16.03 -10.66 14.80
CA GLU A 593 16.24 -9.28 14.37
C GLU A 593 17.64 -8.81 14.76
N SER A 594 18.67 -9.25 14.03
CA SER A 594 20.08 -8.94 14.30
C SER A 594 20.50 -7.51 13.97
N ARG A 595 19.65 -6.73 13.24
CA ARG A 595 19.95 -5.39 12.76
C ARG A 595 18.93 -4.37 13.24
N GLY A 596 19.43 -3.18 13.61
CA GLY A 596 18.60 -2.10 14.09
C GLY A 596 17.93 -2.42 15.41
N ARG A 597 16.80 -1.77 15.70
CA ARG A 597 15.97 -2.04 16.88
C ARG A 597 14.89 -3.05 16.55
N PRO A 598 14.52 -3.98 17.47
CA PRO A 598 13.37 -4.87 17.26
C PRO A 598 12.06 -4.09 17.05
N ILE A 599 11.27 -4.55 16.09
CA ILE A 599 10.02 -3.88 15.71
C ILE A 599 8.99 -3.92 16.86
N ASN A 600 8.91 -5.06 17.56
CA ASN A 600 8.02 -5.24 18.71
C ASN A 600 8.31 -4.24 19.84
N GLN A 601 9.59 -4.01 20.16
CA GLN A 601 10.00 -3.05 21.19
C GLN A 601 9.59 -1.62 20.84
N GLU A 602 9.73 -1.21 19.58
CA GLU A 602 9.29 0.12 19.13
C GLU A 602 7.78 0.28 19.32
N ARG A 603 6.99 -0.77 19.02
CA ARG A 603 5.54 -0.74 19.21
C ARG A 603 5.15 -0.72 20.69
N VAL A 604 5.84 -1.47 21.54
CA VAL A 604 5.61 -1.47 23.00
C VAL A 604 5.93 -0.11 23.60
N ARG A 605 7.02 0.54 23.21
CA ARG A 605 7.35 1.91 23.69
C ARG A 605 6.25 2.91 23.32
N GLU A 606 5.68 2.82 22.12
CA GLU A 606 4.57 3.67 21.70
C GLU A 606 3.29 3.38 22.52
N ALA A 607 3.00 2.11 22.81
CA ALA A 607 1.88 1.74 23.66
C ALA A 607 2.06 2.25 25.10
N ALA A 608 3.25 2.06 25.68
CA ALA A 608 3.57 2.52 27.03
C ALA A 608 3.47 4.05 27.17
N ALA A 609 3.81 4.80 26.13
CA ALA A 609 3.68 6.25 26.09
C ALA A 609 2.24 6.76 26.20
N THR A 610 1.22 5.90 26.02
CA THR A 610 -0.18 6.25 26.26
C THR A 610 -0.57 6.33 27.73
N GLY A 611 0.25 5.77 28.62
CA GLY A 611 -0.04 5.65 30.05
C GLY A 611 -1.05 4.52 30.38
N ALA A 612 -1.46 3.70 29.41
CA ALA A 612 -2.33 2.57 29.66
C ALA A 612 -1.54 1.39 30.26
N GLU A 613 -2.13 0.70 31.22
CA GLU A 613 -1.55 -0.50 31.84
C GLU A 613 -1.79 -1.76 30.99
N THR A 614 -2.85 -1.76 30.16
CA THR A 614 -3.25 -2.89 29.33
C THR A 614 -3.10 -2.55 27.84
N LEU A 615 -2.31 -3.40 27.14
CA LEU A 615 -2.23 -3.42 25.69
C LEU A 615 -3.13 -4.54 25.16
N ALA A 616 -4.30 -4.17 24.71
CA ALA A 616 -5.24 -5.11 24.10
C ALA A 616 -4.77 -5.47 22.68
N VAL A 617 -4.87 -6.74 22.35
CA VAL A 617 -4.53 -7.32 21.03
C VAL A 617 -5.68 -8.18 20.52
N ALA A 618 -5.69 -8.45 19.23
CA ALA A 618 -6.66 -9.35 18.60
C ALA A 618 -5.95 -10.21 17.52
N CYS A 619 -4.83 -10.77 17.90
CA CYS A 619 -4.01 -11.64 17.05
C CYS A 619 -3.04 -12.44 17.91
N PRO A 620 -3.03 -13.77 17.81
CA PRO A 620 -2.15 -14.62 18.62
C PRO A 620 -0.67 -14.34 18.35
N PHE A 621 -0.28 -14.04 17.12
CA PHE A 621 1.11 -13.65 16.80
C PHE A 621 1.47 -12.28 17.38
N CYS A 622 0.54 -11.31 17.38
CA CYS A 622 0.77 -10.02 18.04
C CYS A 622 0.90 -10.20 19.56
N THR A 623 0.11 -11.11 20.17
CA THR A 623 0.23 -11.44 21.59
C THR A 623 1.65 -11.88 21.92
N VAL A 624 2.19 -12.85 21.19
CA VAL A 624 3.55 -13.37 21.41
C VAL A 624 4.60 -12.28 21.25
N MET A 625 4.58 -11.58 20.11
CA MET A 625 5.60 -10.57 19.79
C MET A 625 5.61 -9.38 20.75
N LEU A 626 4.43 -8.91 21.15
CA LEU A 626 4.33 -7.75 22.03
C LEU A 626 4.59 -8.12 23.48
N ASP A 627 4.25 -9.35 23.91
CA ASP A 627 4.63 -9.87 25.23
C ASP A 627 6.16 -9.98 25.36
N ASP A 628 6.84 -10.51 24.33
CA ASP A 628 8.32 -10.51 24.29
C ASP A 628 8.87 -9.08 24.31
N GLY A 629 8.29 -8.15 23.55
CA GLY A 629 8.69 -6.75 23.56
C GLY A 629 8.50 -6.08 24.92
N VAL A 630 7.44 -6.40 25.67
CA VAL A 630 7.21 -5.90 27.04
C VAL A 630 8.29 -6.42 27.98
N ARG A 631 8.62 -7.72 27.93
CA ARG A 631 9.68 -8.32 28.74
C ARG A 631 11.04 -7.70 28.46
N GLU A 632 11.40 -7.57 27.17
CA GLU A 632 12.68 -7.03 26.73
C GLU A 632 12.86 -5.54 27.05
N THR A 633 11.77 -4.77 27.03
CA THR A 633 11.80 -3.33 27.38
C THR A 633 11.66 -3.06 28.87
N GLY A 634 11.33 -4.07 29.69
CA GLY A 634 11.05 -3.91 31.12
C GLY A 634 9.80 -3.05 31.41
N THR A 635 8.90 -2.92 30.46
CA THR A 635 7.69 -2.11 30.60
C THR A 635 6.66 -2.80 31.49
N LYS A 636 6.03 -2.06 32.40
CA LYS A 636 4.98 -2.57 33.29
C LYS A 636 3.60 -2.59 32.60
N MET A 637 3.49 -3.23 31.48
CA MET A 637 2.27 -3.31 30.69
C MET A 637 1.87 -4.78 30.51
N GLN A 638 0.57 -5.08 30.53
CA GLN A 638 0.05 -6.42 30.26
C GLN A 638 -0.45 -6.48 28.81
N VAL A 639 -0.02 -7.52 28.08
CA VAL A 639 -0.54 -7.81 26.73
C VAL A 639 -1.65 -8.83 26.85
N VAL A 640 -2.87 -8.46 26.49
CA VAL A 640 -4.05 -9.28 26.70
C VAL A 640 -4.90 -9.34 25.42
N ASP A 641 -5.34 -10.54 25.03
CA ASP A 641 -6.27 -10.69 23.91
C ASP A 641 -7.65 -10.15 24.26
N LEU A 642 -8.32 -9.50 23.29
CA LEU A 642 -9.67 -8.92 23.50
C LEU A 642 -10.71 -9.94 23.93
N ALA A 643 -10.63 -11.21 23.50
CA ALA A 643 -11.52 -12.25 23.98
C ALA A 643 -11.32 -12.52 25.48
N THR A 644 -10.09 -12.42 25.99
CA THR A 644 -9.80 -12.59 27.42
C THR A 644 -10.36 -11.42 28.23
N LEU A 645 -10.11 -10.19 27.81
CA LEU A 645 -10.69 -8.99 28.46
C LEU A 645 -12.21 -9.01 28.46
N LEU A 646 -12.83 -9.46 27.37
CA LEU A 646 -14.27 -9.56 27.27
C LEU A 646 -14.82 -10.65 28.19
N SER A 647 -14.15 -11.82 28.30
CA SER A 647 -14.53 -12.89 29.22
C SER A 647 -14.55 -12.39 30.67
N GLU A 648 -13.53 -11.65 31.08
CA GLU A 648 -13.46 -11.04 32.40
C GLU A 648 -14.58 -10.01 32.63
N ALA A 649 -14.93 -9.20 31.61
CA ALA A 649 -16.01 -8.22 31.69
C ALA A 649 -17.40 -8.88 31.81
N VAL A 650 -17.60 -10.03 31.16
CA VAL A 650 -18.82 -10.85 31.29
C VAL A 650 -18.87 -11.48 32.68
N GLU A 651 -17.77 -12.00 33.20
CA GLU A 651 -17.72 -12.56 34.56
C GLU A 651 -17.99 -11.48 35.62
N ARG A 652 -17.42 -10.28 35.50
CA ARG A 652 -17.73 -9.14 36.39
C ARG A 652 -19.23 -8.78 36.37
N LYS A 653 -19.85 -8.77 35.19
CA LYS A 653 -21.29 -8.50 35.08
C LYS A 653 -22.12 -9.55 35.78
N ARG A 654 -21.81 -10.83 35.56
CA ARG A 654 -22.50 -11.94 36.24
C ARG A 654 -22.36 -11.89 37.78
N ALA A 655 -21.16 -11.60 38.28
CA ALA A 655 -20.93 -11.46 39.71
C ALA A 655 -21.83 -10.34 40.32
N LYS A 656 -21.85 -9.17 39.66
CA LYS A 656 -22.68 -8.05 40.09
C LYS A 656 -24.17 -8.38 40.06
N ASP A 657 -24.64 -9.13 39.07
CA ASP A 657 -26.07 -9.50 38.96
C ASP A 657 -26.47 -10.50 40.06
N ILE A 658 -25.58 -11.40 40.46
CA ILE A 658 -25.80 -12.33 41.59
C ILE A 658 -25.87 -11.55 42.92
N GLU A 659 -24.95 -10.60 43.14
CA GLU A 659 -24.95 -9.76 44.34
C GLU A 659 -26.20 -8.87 44.43
N GLY A 660 -26.63 -8.27 43.29
CA GLY A 660 -27.82 -7.43 43.21
C GLY A 660 -29.16 -8.18 43.28
N GLY A 661 -29.18 -9.50 43.00
CA GLY A 661 -30.36 -10.37 43.12
C GLY A 661 -30.55 -10.97 44.51
N GLN A 662 -29.61 -10.77 45.43
CA GLN A 662 -29.71 -11.20 46.85
C GLN A 662 -30.21 -10.11 47.80
N THR A 663 -30.48 -8.89 47.28
CA THR A 663 -31.12 -7.79 48.00
C THR A 663 -32.56 -7.62 47.56
#